data_d4c661d48c1e35865dd368ebd351e8e1
#
_entry.id   d4c661d48c1e35865dd368ebd351e8e1
#
_cell.length_a   1.000
_cell.length_b   1.000
_cell.length_c   1.000
_cell.angle_alpha   90.00
_cell.angle_beta   90.00
_cell.angle_gamma   90.00
#
_symmetry.space_group_name_H-M   'P 1'
#
loop_
_entity.id
_entity.type
_entity.pdbx_description
1 polymer ?
#
loop_
_entity_poly.entity_id
_entity_poly.type
_entity_poly.pdbx_seq_one_letter_code
_entity_poly.pdbx_strand_id
1 'polypeptide(L)'
;MKKNLLTTILAAVGLSSLASAAATQEGLRVEPPRWWTGMETPLTLMLHAPGLSGAGVSVACDGITVKAVHYAESPNYLFVDLEIADNLTPGEYTFTINYPDGRTGTFAYSIGERREGSRERVGFGPSDVVYLLMPDRFANGDKKNDSSPLTAEKGNRKLPGGRHGGDLQGIMDHLDYLADLGITAIWPTPITLDNEPAYSYHGYACADYYQIDPRYGSNELYRSLVAAAHEKGIKFIQDIVPNHSGTAHWWYNDLPFQDWIHQHPTFTRSNYAMSGHSDPHAARTDLDACVTGWFDTSMPDMNLGNPYCLQYYIQLAVWWIEYADLDGIRVDTYPYTRKEDISAWTAGILNEFPNFTLVGECWFHNTQQIAYWEGCRTADGGFKTNADGYTSHLPMVMDFALTDALTEAFVQNDNLGYDDGIKRVYNSVSLDFAYYNPYNLLTFITNHDMERPAIRFGTYKDPDETVLARMKNAATLLLTMRGVPQWYYGDEILMHGPEEMIGKGDAWWRTDFPGGWPGDKVNAFTSAGRTALQNEMFDHTRTLMQWRKTSPAVTAGKLKHFMPFGDLVNTYVYFRYTPDFKDLVMVVINNGVEPVSLDWAHYAEIFDAAAEARAVAGTGASSVTFTGCDILTGATVSSSTGSLTVPGMASMVIQF
;
A
#
# COMPACT_ATOMS: atom_id res chain seq x y z
N MET A 1 90.10 7.19 -28.54
CA MET A 1 90.89 6.30 -27.62
C MET A 1 89.88 5.50 -26.74
N LYS A 2 90.07 4.18 -26.84
CA LYS A 2 89.67 3.16 -25.82
C LYS A 2 88.15 3.04 -25.53
N LYS A 3 87.56 1.86 -25.42
CA LYS A 3 87.82 0.45 -25.80
C LYS A 3 86.48 -0.30 -25.47
N ASN A 4 86.15 -1.23 -26.33
CA ASN A 4 85.10 -2.23 -26.17
C ASN A 4 85.04 -2.92 -24.82
N LEU A 5 83.83 -3.30 -24.37
CA LEU A 5 83.63 -4.61 -23.80
C LEU A 5 82.22 -5.10 -24.14
N LEU A 6 82.20 -6.18 -24.90
CA LEU A 6 80.98 -7.08 -25.10
C LEU A 6 80.75 -7.83 -23.82
N THR A 7 79.49 -7.90 -23.40
CA THR A 7 79.01 -8.96 -22.51
C THR A 7 77.66 -9.45 -23.00
N THR A 8 77.67 -10.68 -23.47
CA THR A 8 76.55 -11.48 -23.90
C THR A 8 75.74 -11.88 -22.69
N ILE A 9 74.44 -11.59 -22.62
CA ILE A 9 73.53 -12.18 -21.69
C ILE A 9 72.41 -12.88 -22.47
N LEU A 10 72.28 -14.19 -22.22
CA LEU A 10 71.25 -15.08 -22.75
C LEU A 10 69.84 -14.55 -22.43
N ALA A 11 69.03 -14.45 -23.47
CA ALA A 11 67.59 -14.22 -23.35
C ALA A 11 66.90 -15.53 -22.93
N ALA A 12 66.40 -15.55 -21.71
CA ALA A 12 65.36 -16.53 -21.32
C ALA A 12 64.01 -16.00 -21.81
N VAL A 13 63.47 -16.65 -22.83
CA VAL A 13 62.09 -16.39 -23.29
C VAL A 13 61.14 -16.98 -22.24
N GLY A 14 60.68 -16.16 -21.33
CA GLY A 14 59.52 -16.43 -20.52
C GLY A 14 58.27 -16.15 -21.36
N LEU A 15 57.57 -17.21 -21.77
CA LEU A 15 56.18 -17.08 -22.21
C LEU A 15 55.32 -16.65 -21.02
N SER A 16 55.16 -15.35 -20.86
CA SER A 16 54.04 -14.82 -20.06
C SER A 16 52.78 -14.95 -20.93
N SER A 17 51.91 -15.91 -20.56
CA SER A 17 50.52 -15.92 -20.98
C SER A 17 49.89 -14.58 -20.51
N LEU A 18 49.73 -13.65 -21.47
CA LEU A 18 48.86 -12.51 -21.29
C LEU A 18 47.44 -13.08 -21.12
N ALA A 19 47.02 -13.31 -19.91
CA ALA A 19 45.62 -13.38 -19.60
C ALA A 19 45.02 -12.02 -20.03
N SER A 20 44.29 -12.04 -21.13
CA SER A 20 43.48 -10.88 -21.56
C SER A 20 42.53 -10.60 -20.41
N ALA A 21 42.67 -9.46 -19.73
CA ALA A 21 41.70 -9.00 -18.77
C ALA A 21 40.35 -8.93 -19.48
N ALA A 22 39.36 -9.66 -18.98
CA ALA A 22 38.02 -9.63 -19.55
C ALA A 22 37.50 -8.19 -19.51
N ALA A 23 36.97 -7.71 -20.63
CA ALA A 23 36.40 -6.38 -20.71
C ALA A 23 35.06 -6.34 -19.96
N THR A 24 34.78 -5.24 -19.26
CA THR A 24 33.44 -4.99 -18.70
C THR A 24 32.42 -5.02 -19.82
N GLN A 25 31.32 -5.79 -19.65
CA GLN A 25 30.26 -5.90 -20.65
C GLN A 25 29.48 -4.60 -20.73
N GLU A 26 29.69 -3.86 -21.82
CA GLU A 26 28.97 -2.59 -22.06
C GLU A 26 27.49 -2.84 -22.35
N GLY A 27 26.61 -2.04 -21.76
CA GLY A 27 25.17 -2.11 -21.96
C GLY A 27 24.47 -3.30 -21.28
N LEU A 28 25.17 -4.06 -20.42
CA LEU A 28 24.56 -5.15 -19.67
C LEU A 28 23.67 -4.60 -18.54
N ARG A 29 22.42 -5.07 -18.53
CA ARG A 29 21.48 -4.90 -17.42
C ARG A 29 21.41 -6.18 -16.59
N VAL A 30 21.44 -6.05 -15.27
CA VAL A 30 21.35 -7.17 -14.31
C VAL A 30 20.26 -6.88 -13.31
N GLU A 31 19.27 -7.77 -13.19
CA GLU A 31 18.17 -7.64 -12.24
C GLU A 31 17.93 -8.95 -11.46
N PRO A 32 17.73 -8.86 -10.14
CA PRO A 32 17.78 -7.66 -9.31
C PRO A 32 19.18 -7.04 -9.29
N PRO A 33 19.34 -5.71 -9.05
CA PRO A 33 20.63 -5.02 -9.17
C PRO A 33 21.62 -5.34 -8.04
N ARG A 34 21.16 -5.96 -6.96
CA ARG A 34 21.95 -6.48 -5.84
C ARG A 34 21.14 -7.51 -5.06
N TRP A 35 21.80 -8.26 -4.19
CA TRP A 35 21.15 -9.19 -3.26
C TRP A 35 21.80 -9.18 -1.89
N TRP A 36 21.38 -10.07 -0.97
CA TRP A 36 21.89 -10.18 0.39
C TRP A 36 22.18 -11.63 0.76
N THR A 37 23.08 -11.85 1.72
CA THR A 37 23.29 -13.15 2.34
C THR A 37 22.11 -13.53 3.24
N GLY A 38 21.87 -14.81 3.48
CA GLY A 38 20.84 -15.30 4.40
C GLY A 38 19.40 -15.06 3.94
N MET A 39 19.17 -14.88 2.63
CA MET A 39 17.83 -14.83 2.05
C MET A 39 17.33 -16.24 1.74
N GLU A 40 16.06 -16.51 2.08
CA GLU A 40 15.39 -17.79 1.77
C GLU A 40 14.91 -17.83 0.30
N THR A 41 14.62 -16.68 -0.29
CA THR A 41 14.16 -16.56 -1.67
C THR A 41 15.26 -16.95 -2.63
N PRO A 42 15.05 -17.96 -3.50
CA PRO A 42 16.02 -18.31 -4.54
C PRO A 42 16.37 -17.11 -5.40
N LEU A 43 17.65 -16.96 -5.74
CA LEU A 43 18.11 -15.87 -6.60
C LEU A 43 18.29 -16.34 -8.02
N THR A 44 17.53 -15.77 -8.94
CA THR A 44 17.71 -15.91 -10.40
C THR A 44 18.00 -14.53 -10.98
N LEU A 45 19.21 -14.29 -11.44
CA LEU A 45 19.55 -13.05 -12.13
C LEU A 45 18.98 -13.06 -13.54
N MET A 46 18.25 -12.02 -13.92
CA MET A 46 17.93 -11.72 -15.30
C MET A 46 19.03 -10.82 -15.89
N LEU A 47 19.74 -11.31 -16.86
CA LEU A 47 20.76 -10.59 -17.62
C LEU A 47 20.17 -10.18 -18.97
N HIS A 48 20.31 -8.91 -19.36
CA HIS A 48 19.91 -8.43 -20.68
C HIS A 48 21.02 -7.62 -21.32
N ALA A 49 21.44 -8.09 -22.49
CA ALA A 49 22.35 -7.41 -23.41
C ALA A 49 22.28 -8.07 -24.78
N PRO A 50 22.61 -7.36 -25.88
CA PRO A 50 22.61 -7.98 -27.21
C PRO A 50 23.52 -9.22 -27.31
N GLY A 51 22.96 -10.35 -27.81
CA GLY A 51 23.72 -11.54 -28.18
C GLY A 51 24.21 -12.39 -27.01
N LEU A 52 23.43 -12.53 -25.94
CA LEU A 52 23.74 -13.42 -24.82
C LEU A 52 23.43 -14.89 -25.07
N SER A 53 22.73 -15.22 -26.15
CA SER A 53 22.34 -16.61 -26.47
C SER A 53 23.56 -17.54 -26.53
N GLY A 54 23.46 -18.68 -25.83
CA GLY A 54 24.52 -19.67 -25.76
C GLY A 54 25.70 -19.31 -24.86
N ALA A 55 25.71 -18.14 -24.24
CA ALA A 55 26.75 -17.76 -23.29
C ALA A 55 26.60 -18.53 -21.95
N GLY A 56 27.71 -18.84 -21.32
CA GLY A 56 27.78 -19.35 -19.95
C GLY A 56 28.12 -18.22 -18.97
N VAL A 57 27.78 -18.40 -17.70
CA VAL A 57 28.16 -17.48 -16.62
C VAL A 57 28.95 -18.25 -15.56
N SER A 58 30.01 -17.62 -15.07
CA SER A 58 30.85 -18.20 -14.00
C SER A 58 31.32 -17.11 -13.03
N VAL A 59 31.65 -17.54 -11.81
CA VAL A 59 32.22 -16.69 -10.77
C VAL A 59 33.33 -17.45 -10.05
N ALA A 60 34.45 -16.78 -9.81
CA ALA A 60 35.59 -17.37 -9.09
C ALA A 60 35.54 -16.95 -7.61
N CYS A 61 34.61 -17.52 -6.87
CA CYS A 61 34.40 -17.20 -5.45
C CYS A 61 33.88 -18.43 -4.71
N ASP A 62 34.56 -18.83 -3.64
CA ASP A 62 34.03 -19.84 -2.72
C ASP A 62 32.84 -19.23 -1.95
N GLY A 63 31.66 -19.84 -2.06
CA GLY A 63 30.43 -19.36 -1.44
C GLY A 63 29.42 -18.74 -2.40
N ILE A 64 29.74 -18.65 -3.70
CA ILE A 64 28.75 -18.36 -4.74
C ILE A 64 28.81 -19.46 -5.80
N THR A 65 27.70 -20.14 -6.04
CA THR A 65 27.59 -21.20 -7.05
C THR A 65 26.60 -20.81 -8.12
N VAL A 66 27.02 -20.83 -9.38
CA VAL A 66 26.10 -20.78 -10.54
C VAL A 66 25.50 -22.17 -10.68
N LYS A 67 24.23 -22.35 -10.32
CA LYS A 67 23.50 -23.62 -10.35
C LYS A 67 23.06 -23.98 -11.76
N ALA A 68 22.53 -22.98 -12.50
CA ALA A 68 22.05 -23.15 -13.85
C ALA A 68 22.13 -21.85 -14.64
N VAL A 69 22.21 -21.97 -15.95
CA VAL A 69 22.02 -20.86 -16.89
C VAL A 69 20.89 -21.27 -17.84
N HIS A 70 19.81 -20.47 -17.87
CA HIS A 70 18.65 -20.72 -18.71
C HIS A 70 18.61 -19.68 -19.83
N TYR A 71 18.30 -20.16 -21.04
CA TYR A 71 18.21 -19.30 -22.21
C TYR A 71 16.77 -18.92 -22.47
N ALA A 72 16.54 -17.63 -22.68
CA ALA A 72 15.24 -17.13 -23.10
C ALA A 72 15.00 -17.38 -24.60
N GLU A 73 13.79 -17.12 -25.08
CA GLU A 73 13.47 -17.13 -26.51
C GLU A 73 14.16 -15.99 -27.25
N SER A 74 14.23 -14.79 -26.62
CA SER A 74 15.05 -13.70 -27.12
C SER A 74 16.54 -14.04 -26.93
N PRO A 75 17.40 -13.85 -27.97
CA PRO A 75 18.83 -14.08 -27.86
C PRO A 75 19.55 -13.08 -26.94
N ASN A 76 18.84 -12.09 -26.40
CA ASN A 76 19.39 -11.00 -25.60
C ASN A 76 19.27 -11.24 -24.10
N TYR A 77 18.69 -12.37 -23.65
CA TYR A 77 18.47 -12.65 -22.23
C TYR A 77 19.12 -13.95 -21.78
N LEU A 78 19.59 -13.93 -20.54
CA LEU A 78 19.90 -15.12 -19.74
C LEU A 78 19.23 -15.01 -18.38
N PHE A 79 18.80 -16.16 -17.86
CA PHE A 79 18.41 -16.30 -16.45
C PHE A 79 19.45 -17.19 -15.75
N VAL A 80 20.02 -16.70 -14.64
CA VAL A 80 21.15 -17.34 -13.97
C VAL A 80 20.77 -17.63 -12.52
N ASP A 81 20.58 -18.92 -12.21
CA ASP A 81 20.29 -19.33 -10.84
C ASP A 81 21.56 -19.36 -10.03
N LEU A 82 21.55 -18.64 -8.90
CA LEU A 82 22.65 -18.54 -7.97
C LEU A 82 22.30 -19.17 -6.62
N GLU A 83 23.26 -19.86 -6.02
CA GLU A 83 23.24 -20.23 -4.62
C GLU A 83 24.33 -19.43 -3.91
N ILE A 84 23.91 -18.75 -2.82
CA ILE A 84 24.78 -17.90 -2.02
C ILE A 84 24.88 -18.56 -0.64
N ALA A 85 26.10 -18.85 -0.20
CA ALA A 85 26.33 -19.42 1.12
C ALA A 85 26.04 -18.37 2.22
N ASP A 86 25.42 -18.79 3.31
CA ASP A 86 25.06 -17.91 4.43
C ASP A 86 26.26 -17.19 5.06
N ASN A 87 27.44 -17.80 5.00
CA ASN A 87 28.69 -17.27 5.53
C ASN A 87 29.53 -16.49 4.50
N LEU A 88 28.94 -16.18 3.33
CA LEU A 88 29.63 -15.37 2.32
C LEU A 88 29.93 -13.98 2.91
N THR A 89 31.16 -13.53 2.78
CA THR A 89 31.50 -12.15 3.17
C THR A 89 30.80 -11.15 2.25
N PRO A 90 30.03 -10.19 2.78
CA PRO A 90 29.42 -9.15 1.95
C PRO A 90 30.44 -8.39 1.13
N GLY A 91 30.14 -8.11 -0.15
CA GLY A 91 31.07 -7.46 -1.05
C GLY A 91 30.59 -7.38 -2.49
N GLU A 92 31.49 -6.95 -3.35
CA GLU A 92 31.29 -6.91 -4.80
C GLU A 92 32.03 -8.09 -5.44
N TYR A 93 31.31 -8.88 -6.24
CA TYR A 93 31.82 -10.09 -6.87
C TYR A 93 31.81 -9.96 -8.37
N THR A 94 32.93 -10.33 -9.04
CA THR A 94 33.06 -10.27 -10.47
C THR A 94 32.60 -11.60 -11.11
N PHE A 95 31.58 -11.50 -11.93
CA PHE A 95 31.10 -12.60 -12.75
C PHE A 95 31.67 -12.51 -14.16
N THR A 96 31.92 -13.64 -14.79
CA THR A 96 32.41 -13.74 -16.18
C THR A 96 31.34 -14.33 -17.06
N ILE A 97 31.03 -13.66 -18.16
CA ILE A 97 30.20 -14.16 -19.25
C ILE A 97 31.12 -14.79 -20.29
N ASN A 98 30.91 -16.07 -20.59
CA ASN A 98 31.70 -16.85 -21.54
C ASN A 98 30.90 -17.07 -22.83
N TYR A 99 31.21 -16.35 -23.88
CA TYR A 99 30.51 -16.45 -25.16
C TYR A 99 30.94 -17.67 -25.99
N PRO A 100 30.04 -18.26 -26.82
CA PRO A 100 30.36 -19.41 -27.65
C PRO A 100 31.51 -19.18 -28.63
N ASP A 101 31.77 -17.95 -29.03
CA ASP A 101 32.84 -17.55 -29.94
C ASP A 101 34.20 -17.35 -29.26
N GLY A 102 34.28 -17.64 -27.95
CA GLY A 102 35.50 -17.52 -27.14
C GLY A 102 35.75 -16.13 -26.56
N ARG A 103 34.92 -15.13 -26.85
CA ARG A 103 34.97 -13.84 -26.14
C ARG A 103 34.56 -14.00 -24.67
N THR A 104 35.03 -13.12 -23.84
CA THR A 104 34.60 -13.02 -22.43
C THR A 104 34.19 -11.59 -22.09
N GLY A 105 33.13 -11.44 -21.33
CA GLY A 105 32.73 -10.19 -20.69
C GLY A 105 32.73 -10.35 -19.17
N THR A 106 32.71 -9.25 -18.44
CA THR A 106 32.57 -9.29 -16.97
C THR A 106 31.53 -8.30 -16.50
N PHE A 107 30.92 -8.61 -15.34
CA PHE A 107 30.12 -7.65 -14.59
C PHE A 107 30.36 -7.82 -13.10
N ALA A 108 30.23 -6.73 -12.37
CA ALA A 108 30.26 -6.73 -10.91
C ALA A 108 28.85 -6.91 -10.37
N TYR A 109 28.71 -7.71 -9.31
CA TYR A 109 27.44 -7.91 -8.61
C TYR A 109 27.61 -7.77 -7.10
N SER A 110 26.80 -6.92 -6.48
CA SER A 110 26.90 -6.60 -5.06
C SER A 110 26.02 -7.55 -4.23
N ILE A 111 26.61 -8.20 -3.24
CA ILE A 111 25.91 -8.98 -2.22
C ILE A 111 26.14 -8.31 -0.87
N GLY A 112 25.07 -7.80 -0.28
CA GLY A 112 25.09 -7.12 1.01
C GLY A 112 24.92 -8.09 2.18
N GLU A 113 25.13 -7.58 3.37
CA GLU A 113 24.70 -8.23 4.59
C GLU A 113 23.22 -7.95 4.82
N ARG A 114 22.45 -9.02 5.12
CA ARG A 114 21.06 -8.87 5.53
C ARG A 114 21.01 -8.26 6.93
N ARG A 115 20.09 -7.33 7.16
CA ARG A 115 19.92 -6.76 8.51
C ARG A 115 19.45 -7.83 9.50
N GLU A 116 19.98 -7.80 10.69
CA GLU A 116 19.54 -8.64 11.80
C GLU A 116 18.03 -8.39 12.07
N GLY A 117 17.26 -9.46 12.21
CA GLY A 117 15.83 -9.41 12.48
C GLY A 117 14.95 -8.98 11.29
N SER A 118 15.52 -8.78 10.08
CA SER A 118 14.71 -8.32 8.93
C SER A 118 13.66 -9.34 8.49
N ARG A 119 13.93 -10.65 8.66
CA ARG A 119 12.99 -11.73 8.37
C ARG A 119 11.75 -11.68 9.26
N GLU A 120 11.93 -11.32 10.52
CA GLU A 120 10.91 -11.31 11.57
C GLU A 120 10.12 -9.99 11.59
N ARG A 121 10.38 -9.08 10.67
CA ARG A 121 9.66 -7.79 10.61
C ARG A 121 8.15 -7.97 10.62
N VAL A 122 7.48 -7.16 11.42
CA VAL A 122 6.04 -7.14 11.55
C VAL A 122 5.51 -5.98 10.71
N GLY A 123 4.56 -6.27 9.82
CA GLY A 123 3.96 -5.27 8.96
C GLY A 123 3.05 -4.28 9.71
N PHE A 124 2.28 -3.51 8.96
CA PHE A 124 1.25 -2.65 9.53
C PHE A 124 -0.01 -3.45 9.87
N GLY A 125 -0.86 -2.90 10.75
CA GLY A 125 -2.04 -3.61 11.25
C GLY A 125 -3.03 -2.69 12.00
N PRO A 126 -3.95 -3.26 12.79
CA PRO A 126 -5.05 -2.50 13.42
C PRO A 126 -4.63 -1.38 14.36
N SER A 127 -3.39 -1.36 14.84
CA SER A 127 -2.84 -0.24 15.62
C SER A 127 -2.47 0.97 14.78
N ASP A 128 -2.38 0.80 13.46
CA ASP A 128 -1.92 1.84 12.57
C ASP A 128 -3.06 2.69 12.00
N VAL A 129 -2.69 3.86 11.51
CA VAL A 129 -3.49 4.75 10.66
C VAL A 129 -2.67 5.01 9.40
N VAL A 130 -3.17 4.51 8.28
CA VAL A 130 -2.50 4.62 6.98
C VAL A 130 -2.86 5.94 6.31
N TYR A 131 -1.87 6.70 5.87
CA TYR A 131 -2.07 7.92 5.09
C TYR A 131 -1.71 7.65 3.62
N LEU A 132 -2.73 7.57 2.78
CA LEU A 132 -2.57 7.48 1.33
C LEU A 132 -2.30 8.86 0.76
N LEU A 133 -1.19 9.00 0.05
CA LEU A 133 -0.86 10.23 -0.66
C LEU A 133 -0.36 9.97 -2.08
N MET A 134 -0.51 10.99 -2.93
CA MET A 134 0.08 11.01 -4.27
C MET A 134 1.32 11.90 -4.23
N PRO A 135 2.53 11.37 -4.42
CA PRO A 135 3.76 12.17 -4.30
C PRO A 135 3.74 13.40 -5.19
N ASP A 136 3.33 13.24 -6.46
CA ASP A 136 3.22 14.34 -7.42
C ASP A 136 2.28 15.48 -7.00
N ARG A 137 1.33 15.21 -6.06
CA ARG A 137 0.27 16.13 -5.63
C ARG A 137 0.39 16.61 -4.19
N PHE A 138 1.34 16.07 -3.43
CA PHE A 138 1.47 16.36 -2.01
C PHE A 138 2.35 17.59 -1.75
N ALA A 139 3.62 17.54 -2.10
CA ALA A 139 4.55 18.66 -1.93
C ALA A 139 5.78 18.53 -2.83
N ASN A 140 6.28 19.67 -3.31
CA ASN A 140 7.47 19.80 -4.12
C ASN A 140 8.67 20.26 -3.25
N GLY A 141 9.56 19.35 -2.92
CA GLY A 141 10.75 19.60 -2.12
C GLY A 141 11.98 19.98 -2.97
N ASP A 142 12.09 19.45 -4.19
CA ASP A 142 13.21 19.78 -5.10
C ASP A 142 12.72 20.12 -6.53
N LYS A 143 12.55 21.38 -6.80
CA LYS A 143 12.17 21.88 -8.14
C LYS A 143 13.08 21.45 -9.29
N LYS A 144 14.29 20.95 -9.02
CA LYS A 144 15.22 20.55 -10.08
C LYS A 144 14.81 19.23 -10.71
N ASN A 145 14.04 18.43 -10.00
CA ASN A 145 13.57 17.14 -10.48
C ASN A 145 12.18 17.18 -11.16
N ASP A 146 11.44 18.31 -11.16
CA ASP A 146 10.11 18.44 -11.79
C ASP A 146 10.08 17.88 -13.22
N SER A 147 11.20 17.90 -13.90
CA SER A 147 11.39 17.36 -15.26
C SER A 147 12.75 16.69 -15.40
N SER A 148 12.76 15.49 -15.95
CA SER A 148 14.01 14.76 -16.24
C SER A 148 14.25 14.68 -17.76
N PRO A 149 15.50 14.81 -18.24
CA PRO A 149 15.81 14.54 -19.65
C PRO A 149 15.55 13.09 -20.05
N LEU A 150 15.51 12.18 -19.07
CA LEU A 150 15.33 10.75 -19.26
C LEU A 150 13.85 10.33 -19.41
N THR A 151 12.89 11.24 -19.16
CA THR A 151 11.47 10.93 -19.19
C THR A 151 10.73 11.68 -20.30
N ALA A 152 9.68 11.05 -20.84
CA ALA A 152 8.87 11.62 -21.92
C ALA A 152 8.06 12.83 -21.42
N GLU A 153 7.21 12.62 -20.41
CA GLU A 153 6.39 13.70 -19.84
C GLU A 153 7.22 14.61 -18.94
N LYS A 154 7.00 15.92 -19.08
CA LYS A 154 7.66 16.99 -18.31
C LYS A 154 6.68 17.63 -17.33
N GLY A 155 7.20 18.24 -16.28
CA GLY A 155 6.39 18.95 -15.29
C GLY A 155 5.56 20.07 -15.90
N ASN A 156 4.26 20.07 -15.62
CA ASN A 156 3.32 21.10 -16.03
C ASN A 156 2.13 21.17 -15.05
N ARG A 157 2.32 21.88 -13.96
CA ARG A 157 1.30 22.06 -12.90
C ARG A 157 0.00 22.72 -13.39
N LYS A 158 -0.02 23.31 -14.59
CA LYS A 158 -1.23 23.92 -15.15
C LYS A 158 -2.15 22.90 -15.84
N LEU A 159 -1.63 21.73 -16.15
CA LEU A 159 -2.38 20.65 -16.79
C LEU A 159 -2.88 19.71 -15.71
N PRO A 160 -4.19 19.63 -15.42
CA PRO A 160 -4.72 18.81 -14.31
C PRO A 160 -4.29 17.35 -14.34
N GLY A 161 -4.20 16.73 -15.52
CA GLY A 161 -3.71 15.37 -15.73
C GLY A 161 -2.19 15.27 -15.98
N GLY A 162 -1.43 16.38 -15.87
CA GLY A 162 0.00 16.40 -16.04
C GLY A 162 0.75 16.19 -14.73
N ARG A 163 2.08 16.16 -14.82
CA ARG A 163 2.94 16.15 -13.62
C ARG A 163 3.02 17.52 -12.98
N HIS A 164 2.81 17.60 -11.68
CA HIS A 164 2.83 18.84 -10.91
C HIS A 164 4.16 19.08 -10.16
N GLY A 165 4.99 18.05 -10.03
CA GLY A 165 6.35 18.16 -9.48
C GLY A 165 6.46 17.94 -7.97
N GLY A 166 5.45 17.37 -7.31
CA GLY A 166 5.62 16.86 -5.96
C GLY A 166 6.55 15.65 -5.96
N ASP A 167 7.29 15.42 -4.87
CA ASP A 167 8.38 14.47 -4.82
C ASP A 167 8.64 13.86 -3.41
N LEU A 168 9.62 12.95 -3.33
CA LEU A 168 9.98 12.28 -2.06
C LEU A 168 10.59 13.26 -1.05
N GLN A 169 11.30 14.30 -1.50
CA GLN A 169 11.81 15.32 -0.60
C GLN A 169 10.66 16.13 0.01
N GLY A 170 9.62 16.45 -0.77
CA GLY A 170 8.43 17.11 -0.26
C GLY A 170 7.69 16.30 0.78
N ILE A 171 7.63 14.97 0.64
CA ILE A 171 7.08 14.10 1.69
C ILE A 171 7.96 14.17 2.94
N MET A 172 9.29 14.07 2.77
CA MET A 172 10.25 14.12 3.87
C MET A 172 10.15 15.43 4.66
N ASP A 173 10.00 16.55 3.98
CA ASP A 173 9.89 17.89 4.59
C ASP A 173 8.61 18.06 5.42
N HIS A 174 7.59 17.18 5.22
CA HIS A 174 6.30 17.27 5.90
C HIS A 174 6.01 16.08 6.84
N LEU A 175 7.02 15.27 7.19
CA LEU A 175 6.86 14.17 8.15
C LEU A 175 6.39 14.64 9.53
N ASP A 176 6.77 15.85 9.96
CA ASP A 176 6.31 16.45 11.22
C ASP A 176 4.80 16.75 11.20
N TYR A 177 4.27 17.22 10.06
CA TYR A 177 2.84 17.42 9.87
C TYR A 177 2.07 16.09 10.02
N LEU A 178 2.56 15.03 9.38
CA LEU A 178 1.94 13.71 9.42
C LEU A 178 2.01 13.10 10.83
N ALA A 179 3.12 13.25 11.53
CA ALA A 179 3.30 12.81 12.91
C ALA A 179 2.36 13.57 13.88
N ASP A 180 2.23 14.90 13.72
CA ASP A 180 1.31 15.73 14.52
C ASP A 180 -0.16 15.35 14.26
N LEU A 181 -0.54 15.09 13.01
CA LEU A 181 -1.87 14.59 12.67
C LEU A 181 -2.18 13.25 13.36
N GLY A 182 -1.19 12.41 13.59
CA GLY A 182 -1.34 11.12 14.26
C GLY A 182 -1.15 9.92 13.34
N ILE A 183 -0.65 10.13 12.13
CA ILE A 183 -0.35 9.08 11.15
C ILE A 183 0.74 8.14 11.68
N THR A 184 0.59 6.85 11.41
CA THR A 184 1.56 5.81 11.78
C THR A 184 2.03 4.95 10.62
N ALA A 185 1.45 5.14 9.42
CA ALA A 185 1.93 4.51 8.20
C ALA A 185 1.66 5.42 6.99
N ILE A 186 2.60 5.50 6.06
CA ILE A 186 2.45 6.25 4.79
C ILE A 186 2.37 5.24 3.65
N TRP A 187 1.39 5.42 2.77
CA TRP A 187 1.26 4.72 1.50
C TRP A 187 1.25 5.75 0.36
N PRO A 188 2.38 5.95 -0.34
CA PRO A 188 2.38 6.72 -1.59
C PRO A 188 1.84 5.86 -2.74
N THR A 189 1.16 6.46 -3.73
CA THR A 189 0.93 5.81 -5.04
C THR A 189 2.27 5.43 -5.67
N PRO A 190 2.33 4.56 -6.72
CA PRO A 190 3.59 4.02 -7.21
C PRO A 190 4.65 5.08 -7.48
N ILE A 191 5.86 4.84 -7.00
CA ILE A 191 7.01 5.75 -7.07
C ILE A 191 8.10 5.28 -8.02
N THR A 192 7.98 4.07 -8.57
CA THR A 192 8.88 3.56 -9.60
C THR A 192 8.68 4.31 -10.91
N LEU A 193 9.69 4.25 -11.80
CA LEU A 193 9.67 4.99 -13.06
C LEU A 193 8.44 4.68 -13.89
N ASP A 194 7.64 5.70 -14.17
CA ASP A 194 6.58 5.68 -15.18
C ASP A 194 7.00 6.62 -16.32
N ASN A 195 7.20 6.10 -17.52
CA ASN A 195 7.72 6.86 -18.65
C ASN A 195 6.71 7.03 -19.79
N GLU A 196 5.43 6.92 -19.48
CA GLU A 196 4.40 7.24 -20.45
C GLU A 196 4.44 8.74 -20.83
N PRO A 197 4.06 9.09 -22.07
CA PRO A 197 4.17 10.47 -22.56
C PRO A 197 3.14 11.43 -21.97
N ALA A 198 2.12 10.92 -21.28
CA ALA A 198 1.06 11.67 -20.61
C ALA A 198 0.50 10.88 -19.42
N TYR A 199 -0.03 11.59 -18.45
CA TYR A 199 -0.63 11.02 -17.23
C TYR A 199 0.33 10.19 -16.36
N SER A 200 1.63 10.23 -16.59
CA SER A 200 2.62 9.44 -15.84
C SER A 200 2.70 9.79 -14.34
N TYR A 201 2.00 10.83 -13.90
CA TYR A 201 1.98 11.27 -12.50
C TYR A 201 1.40 10.23 -11.53
N HIS A 202 0.55 9.32 -12.01
CA HIS A 202 -0.07 8.30 -11.16
C HIS A 202 0.87 7.12 -10.84
N GLY A 203 1.87 6.84 -11.71
CA GLY A 203 2.90 5.83 -11.49
C GLY A 203 2.51 4.38 -11.81
N TYR A 204 1.27 4.10 -12.22
CA TYR A 204 0.78 2.73 -12.42
C TYR A 204 1.26 2.07 -13.72
N ALA A 205 1.74 2.83 -14.72
CA ALA A 205 2.34 2.29 -15.95
C ALA A 205 3.88 2.19 -15.82
N CYS A 206 4.36 1.25 -15.01
CA CYS A 206 5.77 1.13 -14.64
C CYS A 206 6.65 0.82 -15.85
N ALA A 207 7.71 1.62 -16.03
CA ALA A 207 8.72 1.47 -17.09
C ALA A 207 10.07 0.91 -16.59
N ASP A 208 10.31 0.92 -15.29
CA ASP A 208 11.46 0.31 -14.63
C ASP A 208 11.15 0.01 -13.16
N TYR A 209 11.11 -1.26 -12.81
CA TYR A 209 10.69 -1.70 -11.49
C TYR A 209 11.74 -1.53 -10.39
N TYR A 210 13.03 -1.43 -10.73
CA TYR A 210 14.12 -1.29 -9.75
C TYR A 210 14.62 0.15 -9.61
N GLN A 211 13.98 1.09 -10.30
CA GLN A 211 14.37 2.50 -10.28
C GLN A 211 13.22 3.40 -9.82
N ILE A 212 13.48 4.23 -8.81
CA ILE A 212 12.59 5.35 -8.47
C ILE A 212 12.54 6.33 -9.64
N ASP A 213 11.35 6.85 -9.93
CA ASP A 213 11.17 7.87 -10.96
C ASP A 213 12.08 9.08 -10.65
N PRO A 214 12.97 9.49 -11.58
CA PRO A 214 13.90 10.59 -11.34
C PRO A 214 13.20 11.93 -11.08
N ARG A 215 11.90 12.03 -11.39
CA ARG A 215 11.08 13.20 -11.05
C ARG A 215 10.57 13.16 -9.60
N TYR A 216 10.70 12.02 -8.93
CA TYR A 216 10.46 11.86 -7.50
C TYR A 216 11.76 11.87 -6.68
N GLY A 217 12.90 11.52 -7.31
CA GLY A 217 14.18 11.47 -6.64
C GLY A 217 15.06 10.28 -7.05
N SER A 218 15.59 9.56 -6.06
CA SER A 218 16.45 8.39 -6.29
C SER A 218 16.12 7.26 -5.30
N ASN A 219 16.66 6.08 -5.58
CA ASN A 219 16.56 4.93 -4.67
C ASN A 219 17.14 5.26 -3.28
N GLU A 220 18.26 6.01 -3.22
CA GLU A 220 18.90 6.43 -1.98
C GLU A 220 18.05 7.43 -1.20
N LEU A 221 17.41 8.38 -1.90
CA LEU A 221 16.48 9.33 -1.27
C LEU A 221 15.26 8.59 -0.69
N TYR A 222 14.76 7.58 -1.42
CA TYR A 222 13.66 6.77 -0.92
C TYR A 222 14.02 6.03 0.37
N ARG A 223 15.19 5.38 0.43
CA ARG A 223 15.67 4.77 1.68
C ARG A 223 15.79 5.78 2.81
N SER A 224 16.29 6.98 2.50
CA SER A 224 16.44 8.06 3.49
C SER A 224 15.09 8.55 4.01
N LEU A 225 14.08 8.64 3.13
CA LEU A 225 12.71 8.99 3.51
C LEU A 225 12.11 7.93 4.45
N VAL A 226 12.24 6.65 4.11
CA VAL A 226 11.73 5.56 4.95
C VAL A 226 12.41 5.57 6.32
N ALA A 227 13.73 5.73 6.36
CA ALA A 227 14.46 5.84 7.63
C ALA A 227 13.99 7.06 8.46
N ALA A 228 13.79 8.22 7.85
CA ALA A 228 13.30 9.41 8.52
C ALA A 228 11.85 9.26 9.02
N ALA A 229 11.01 8.51 8.29
CA ALA A 229 9.66 8.17 8.74
C ALA A 229 9.71 7.23 9.97
N HIS A 230 10.59 6.22 9.95
CA HIS A 230 10.80 5.31 11.09
C HIS A 230 11.28 6.03 12.34
N GLU A 231 12.15 7.05 12.23
CA GLU A 231 12.56 7.89 13.37
C GLU A 231 11.39 8.60 14.04
N LYS A 232 10.29 8.82 13.31
CA LYS A 232 9.05 9.40 13.83
C LYS A 232 7.99 8.35 14.22
N GLY A 233 8.33 7.06 14.15
CA GLY A 233 7.41 5.96 14.42
C GLY A 233 6.36 5.77 13.31
N ILE A 234 6.66 6.21 12.09
CA ILE A 234 5.80 6.08 10.91
C ILE A 234 6.34 4.99 10.02
N LYS A 235 5.53 3.97 9.77
CA LYS A 235 5.77 2.85 8.86
C LYS A 235 5.66 3.30 7.40
N PHE A 236 6.21 2.49 6.49
CA PHE A 236 6.17 2.80 5.06
C PHE A 236 5.64 1.63 4.24
N ILE A 237 4.63 1.89 3.41
CA ILE A 237 3.94 0.92 2.56
C ILE A 237 4.23 1.28 1.10
N GLN A 238 4.76 0.35 0.32
CA GLN A 238 4.97 0.57 -1.12
C GLN A 238 3.80 0.03 -1.92
N ASP A 239 3.36 0.80 -2.92
CA ASP A 239 2.41 0.35 -3.93
C ASP A 239 3.14 -0.45 -5.02
N ILE A 240 2.76 -1.70 -5.25
CA ILE A 240 3.34 -2.58 -6.27
C ILE A 240 2.23 -3.07 -7.20
N VAL A 241 2.52 -3.03 -8.50
CA VAL A 241 1.62 -3.41 -9.58
C VAL A 241 2.13 -4.68 -10.26
N PRO A 242 1.73 -5.88 -9.81
CA PRO A 242 2.19 -7.12 -10.46
C PRO A 242 1.38 -7.49 -11.70
N ASN A 243 0.15 -6.98 -11.84
CA ASN A 243 -0.76 -7.32 -12.93
C ASN A 243 -0.28 -6.80 -14.30
N HIS A 244 0.25 -5.58 -14.37
CA HIS A 244 0.62 -4.97 -15.64
C HIS A 244 1.90 -4.13 -15.52
N SER A 245 2.59 -3.91 -16.64
CA SER A 245 3.69 -2.95 -16.80
C SER A 245 3.25 -1.73 -17.60
N GLY A 246 4.15 -0.78 -17.85
CA GLY A 246 3.93 0.29 -18.84
C GLY A 246 4.34 -0.14 -20.25
N THR A 247 3.73 0.43 -21.30
CA THR A 247 4.21 0.24 -22.69
C THR A 247 5.58 0.88 -22.92
N ALA A 248 5.96 1.82 -22.06
CA ALA A 248 7.30 2.42 -22.05
C ALA A 248 8.35 1.56 -21.33
N HIS A 249 7.99 0.41 -20.77
CA HIS A 249 8.92 -0.53 -20.16
C HIS A 249 9.87 -1.08 -21.22
N TRP A 250 11.14 -1.21 -20.89
CA TRP A 250 12.16 -1.67 -21.82
C TRP A 250 11.92 -3.10 -22.35
N TRP A 251 11.16 -3.94 -21.64
CA TRP A 251 10.72 -5.25 -22.11
C TRP A 251 9.83 -5.18 -23.34
N TYR A 252 8.99 -4.14 -23.47
CA TYR A 252 7.94 -4.09 -24.47
C TYR A 252 8.42 -4.31 -25.91
N ASN A 253 9.66 -3.88 -26.20
CA ASN A 253 10.27 -4.00 -27.53
C ASN A 253 11.19 -5.23 -27.67
N ASP A 254 11.50 -5.92 -26.58
CA ASP A 254 12.36 -7.11 -26.56
C ASP A 254 11.98 -7.98 -25.37
N LEU A 255 10.94 -8.82 -25.54
CA LEU A 255 10.47 -9.73 -24.49
C LEU A 255 11.44 -10.90 -24.30
N PRO A 256 11.71 -11.35 -23.06
CA PRO A 256 12.50 -12.57 -22.84
C PRO A 256 11.81 -13.81 -23.41
N PHE A 257 10.50 -13.93 -23.24
CA PHE A 257 9.63 -14.97 -23.77
C PHE A 257 8.41 -14.33 -24.43
N GLN A 258 7.86 -14.94 -25.48
CA GLN A 258 6.68 -14.39 -26.18
C GLN A 258 5.43 -14.34 -25.30
N ASP A 259 5.35 -15.22 -24.31
CA ASP A 259 4.27 -15.28 -23.34
C ASP A 259 4.52 -14.41 -22.08
N TRP A 260 5.57 -13.56 -22.06
CA TRP A 260 5.89 -12.66 -20.95
C TRP A 260 4.79 -11.63 -20.67
N ILE A 261 4.18 -11.13 -21.75
CA ILE A 261 3.04 -10.23 -21.76
C ILE A 261 1.91 -10.89 -22.53
N HIS A 262 0.72 -11.00 -21.95
CA HIS A 262 -0.44 -11.53 -22.63
C HIS A 262 -0.86 -10.63 -23.81
N GLN A 263 -1.34 -11.22 -24.90
CA GLN A 263 -1.86 -10.54 -26.10
C GLN A 263 -0.86 -9.61 -26.82
N HIS A 264 0.41 -9.58 -26.38
CA HIS A 264 1.44 -8.75 -27.03
C HIS A 264 1.66 -9.15 -28.51
N PRO A 265 1.84 -8.18 -29.42
CA PRO A 265 1.86 -6.73 -29.21
C PRO A 265 0.50 -6.05 -29.41
N THR A 266 -0.59 -6.81 -29.49
CA THR A 266 -1.91 -6.30 -29.85
C THR A 266 -2.73 -6.02 -28.59
N PHE A 267 -3.07 -4.76 -28.38
CA PHE A 267 -3.97 -4.37 -27.28
C PHE A 267 -5.31 -5.11 -27.36
N THR A 268 -5.66 -5.80 -26.29
CA THR A 268 -6.96 -6.44 -26.07
C THR A 268 -7.39 -6.09 -24.65
N ARG A 269 -8.40 -5.23 -24.51
CA ARG A 269 -8.83 -4.75 -23.19
C ARG A 269 -9.42 -5.87 -22.35
N SER A 270 -9.06 -5.90 -21.05
CA SER A 270 -9.74 -6.71 -20.06
C SER A 270 -11.25 -6.39 -20.04
N ASN A 271 -12.07 -7.39 -19.84
CA ASN A 271 -13.51 -7.20 -19.61
C ASN A 271 -13.84 -6.80 -18.16
N TYR A 272 -12.83 -6.73 -17.29
CA TYR A 272 -12.95 -6.39 -15.86
C TYR A 272 -13.89 -7.31 -15.05
N ALA A 273 -14.20 -8.50 -15.55
CA ALA A 273 -15.13 -9.44 -14.93
C ALA A 273 -14.47 -10.26 -13.81
N MET A 274 -13.85 -9.59 -12.83
CA MET A 274 -13.12 -10.20 -11.70
C MET A 274 -13.98 -11.18 -10.88
N SER A 275 -15.30 -10.98 -10.84
CA SER A 275 -16.25 -11.87 -10.15
C SER A 275 -16.18 -13.30 -10.66
N GLY A 276 -15.71 -13.53 -11.89
CA GLY A 276 -15.54 -14.85 -12.48
C GLY A 276 -14.62 -15.78 -11.68
N HIS A 277 -13.72 -15.25 -10.84
CA HIS A 277 -12.86 -16.05 -9.98
C HIS A 277 -13.62 -16.84 -8.90
N SER A 278 -14.67 -16.25 -8.34
CA SER A 278 -15.47 -16.83 -7.26
C SER A 278 -16.83 -17.37 -7.72
N ASP A 279 -17.24 -17.06 -8.95
CA ASP A 279 -18.52 -17.48 -9.51
C ASP A 279 -18.45 -18.94 -9.99
N PRO A 280 -19.20 -19.89 -9.37
CA PRO A 280 -19.20 -21.29 -9.79
C PRO A 280 -19.87 -21.52 -11.16
N HIS A 281 -20.50 -20.49 -11.73
CA HIS A 281 -21.20 -20.54 -13.02
C HIS A 281 -20.48 -19.73 -14.11
N ALA A 282 -19.34 -19.12 -13.79
CA ALA A 282 -18.62 -18.28 -14.74
C ALA A 282 -18.17 -19.06 -15.99
N ALA A 283 -18.37 -18.46 -17.15
CA ALA A 283 -17.76 -18.98 -18.36
C ALA A 283 -16.24 -18.78 -18.31
N ARG A 284 -15.48 -19.84 -18.64
CA ARG A 284 -14.01 -19.76 -18.66
C ARG A 284 -13.50 -18.71 -19.63
N THR A 285 -14.15 -18.55 -20.78
CA THR A 285 -13.79 -17.54 -21.77
C THR A 285 -13.88 -16.11 -21.25
N ASP A 286 -14.86 -15.86 -20.37
CA ASP A 286 -15.04 -14.53 -19.77
C ASP A 286 -13.98 -14.28 -18.70
N LEU A 287 -13.67 -15.27 -17.87
CA LEU A 287 -12.58 -15.19 -16.91
C LEU A 287 -11.22 -15.04 -17.61
N ASP A 288 -10.96 -15.83 -18.66
CA ASP A 288 -9.73 -15.70 -19.44
C ASP A 288 -9.60 -14.29 -20.04
N ALA A 289 -10.68 -13.70 -20.56
CA ALA A 289 -10.66 -12.34 -21.07
C ALA A 289 -10.40 -11.28 -19.99
N CYS A 290 -10.77 -11.57 -18.72
CA CYS A 290 -10.44 -10.71 -17.58
C CYS A 290 -8.93 -10.75 -17.28
N VAL A 291 -8.38 -11.96 -17.12
CA VAL A 291 -7.05 -12.20 -16.54
C VAL A 291 -5.92 -12.28 -17.60
N THR A 292 -6.21 -12.04 -18.86
CA THR A 292 -5.23 -11.94 -19.95
C THR A 292 -5.40 -10.68 -20.78
N GLY A 293 -6.43 -9.88 -20.51
CA GLY A 293 -6.65 -8.59 -21.18
C GLY A 293 -5.85 -7.48 -20.51
N TRP A 294 -5.36 -6.55 -21.30
CA TRP A 294 -4.64 -5.39 -20.79
C TRP A 294 -5.56 -4.49 -19.97
N PHE A 295 -5.05 -3.95 -18.87
CA PHE A 295 -5.82 -3.05 -18.01
C PHE A 295 -6.17 -1.75 -18.74
N ASP A 296 -5.22 -1.13 -19.44
CA ASP A 296 -5.46 -0.03 -20.38
C ASP A 296 -4.48 -0.11 -21.55
N THR A 297 -4.63 0.78 -22.52
CA THR A 297 -3.80 0.88 -23.73
C THR A 297 -2.31 1.02 -23.44
N SER A 298 -1.96 1.66 -22.33
CA SER A 298 -0.58 1.82 -21.84
C SER A 298 -0.18 0.80 -20.77
N MET A 299 -1.06 -0.16 -20.41
CA MET A 299 -0.87 -1.08 -19.29
C MET A 299 -1.01 -2.54 -19.73
N PRO A 300 0.00 -3.10 -20.44
CA PRO A 300 0.02 -4.47 -20.92
C PRO A 300 0.07 -5.47 -19.78
N ASP A 301 -0.75 -6.52 -19.88
CA ASP A 301 -0.96 -7.53 -18.86
C ASP A 301 0.21 -8.52 -18.77
N MET A 302 0.75 -8.69 -17.56
CA MET A 302 1.91 -9.54 -17.28
C MET A 302 1.49 -10.98 -17.01
N ASN A 303 2.20 -11.93 -17.59
CA ASN A 303 1.92 -13.36 -17.39
C ASN A 303 2.70 -13.92 -16.19
N LEU A 304 2.14 -13.84 -15.00
CA LEU A 304 2.70 -14.49 -13.81
C LEU A 304 2.63 -16.04 -13.87
N GLY A 305 1.90 -16.62 -14.83
CA GLY A 305 1.95 -18.05 -15.13
C GLY A 305 3.27 -18.52 -15.75
N ASN A 306 4.07 -17.58 -16.33
CA ASN A 306 5.43 -17.87 -16.72
C ASN A 306 6.34 -17.92 -15.48
N PRO A 307 7.07 -19.02 -15.21
CA PRO A 307 7.82 -19.21 -13.96
C PRO A 307 8.94 -18.18 -13.76
N TYR A 308 9.55 -17.69 -14.84
CA TYR A 308 10.59 -16.65 -14.74
C TYR A 308 9.99 -15.27 -14.45
N CYS A 309 8.80 -14.98 -14.99
CA CYS A 309 8.05 -13.78 -14.70
C CYS A 309 7.61 -13.77 -13.21
N LEU A 310 7.03 -14.87 -12.73
CA LEU A 310 6.66 -15.02 -11.34
C LEU A 310 7.86 -14.84 -10.40
N GLN A 311 8.98 -15.51 -10.68
CA GLN A 311 10.21 -15.41 -9.89
C GLN A 311 10.75 -13.97 -9.89
N TYR A 312 10.72 -13.30 -11.04
CA TYR A 312 11.13 -11.90 -11.14
C TYR A 312 10.31 -11.00 -10.22
N TYR A 313 8.97 -11.13 -10.22
CA TYR A 313 8.11 -10.30 -9.38
C TYR A 313 8.19 -10.66 -7.88
N ILE A 314 8.44 -11.91 -7.52
CA ILE A 314 8.74 -12.28 -6.13
C ILE A 314 10.03 -11.58 -5.67
N GLN A 315 11.11 -11.71 -6.45
CA GLN A 315 12.40 -11.08 -6.15
C GLN A 315 12.29 -9.56 -6.10
N LEU A 316 11.50 -8.95 -6.97
CA LEU A 316 11.24 -7.52 -6.98
C LEU A 316 10.66 -7.04 -5.65
N ALA A 317 9.61 -7.69 -5.17
CA ALA A 317 8.98 -7.33 -3.90
C ALA A 317 9.94 -7.55 -2.72
N VAL A 318 10.58 -8.70 -2.66
CA VAL A 318 11.59 -9.04 -1.65
C VAL A 318 12.75 -8.04 -1.64
N TRP A 319 13.21 -7.64 -2.83
CA TRP A 319 14.27 -6.65 -2.99
C TRP A 319 13.88 -5.29 -2.41
N TRP A 320 12.69 -4.77 -2.73
CA TRP A 320 12.24 -3.49 -2.20
C TRP A 320 12.04 -3.52 -0.68
N ILE A 321 11.48 -4.62 -0.16
CA ILE A 321 11.30 -4.80 1.29
C ILE A 321 12.65 -4.72 2.02
N GLU A 322 13.66 -5.43 1.53
CA GLU A 322 14.99 -5.46 2.17
C GLU A 322 15.78 -4.19 1.89
N TYR A 323 15.71 -3.65 0.65
CA TYR A 323 16.45 -2.46 0.24
C TYR A 323 15.99 -1.20 0.97
N ALA A 324 14.69 -0.98 1.05
CA ALA A 324 14.11 0.26 1.59
C ALA A 324 13.62 0.12 3.03
N ASP A 325 13.65 -1.07 3.63
CA ASP A 325 13.11 -1.34 4.98
C ASP A 325 11.61 -1.13 5.09
N LEU A 326 10.85 -1.68 4.15
CA LEU A 326 9.40 -1.50 4.10
C LEU A 326 8.66 -2.25 5.20
N ASP A 327 7.49 -1.73 5.58
CA ASP A 327 6.58 -2.32 6.58
C ASP A 327 5.31 -2.91 5.93
N GLY A 328 5.10 -2.69 4.65
CA GLY A 328 3.96 -3.22 3.93
C GLY A 328 4.03 -3.00 2.43
N ILE A 329 3.17 -3.75 1.73
CA ILE A 329 2.91 -3.58 0.31
C ILE A 329 1.40 -3.46 0.10
N ARG A 330 0.97 -2.43 -0.65
CA ARG A 330 -0.35 -2.43 -1.27
C ARG A 330 -0.21 -3.02 -2.67
N VAL A 331 -1.07 -3.96 -2.98
CA VAL A 331 -1.06 -4.67 -4.26
C VAL A 331 -2.19 -4.16 -5.13
N ASP A 332 -1.81 -3.47 -6.19
CA ASP A 332 -2.74 -2.94 -7.19
C ASP A 332 -3.45 -4.05 -7.95
N THR A 333 -4.72 -3.82 -8.31
CA THR A 333 -5.49 -4.68 -9.22
C THR A 333 -5.36 -6.18 -8.95
N TYR A 334 -5.35 -6.59 -7.66
CA TYR A 334 -5.07 -7.97 -7.23
C TYR A 334 -5.88 -9.05 -7.97
N PRO A 335 -7.22 -8.89 -8.18
CA PRO A 335 -8.05 -9.90 -8.85
C PRO A 335 -7.97 -9.90 -10.38
N TYR A 336 -7.17 -9.05 -11.00
CA TYR A 336 -7.02 -9.04 -12.46
C TYR A 336 -6.01 -10.07 -12.96
N THR A 337 -5.15 -10.57 -12.08
CA THR A 337 -4.24 -11.68 -12.34
C THR A 337 -4.92 -13.02 -12.03
N ARG A 338 -4.51 -14.12 -12.66
CA ARG A 338 -4.99 -15.46 -12.29
C ARG A 338 -4.77 -15.70 -10.81
N LYS A 339 -5.82 -16.15 -10.12
CA LYS A 339 -5.83 -16.28 -8.65
C LYS A 339 -4.73 -17.18 -8.12
N GLU A 340 -4.40 -18.24 -8.85
CA GLU A 340 -3.33 -19.18 -8.50
C GLU A 340 -1.96 -18.50 -8.56
N ASP A 341 -1.71 -17.72 -9.62
CA ASP A 341 -0.43 -17.07 -9.87
C ASP A 341 -0.17 -15.91 -8.89
N ILE A 342 -1.17 -15.06 -8.66
CA ILE A 342 -1.03 -13.98 -7.68
C ILE A 342 -0.93 -14.50 -6.24
N SER A 343 -1.59 -15.63 -5.94
CA SER A 343 -1.45 -16.30 -4.65
C SER A 343 -0.04 -16.89 -4.48
N ALA A 344 0.55 -17.47 -5.54
CA ALA A 344 1.92 -17.97 -5.52
C ALA A 344 2.93 -16.83 -5.31
N TRP A 345 2.71 -15.68 -5.94
CA TRP A 345 3.50 -14.47 -5.72
C TRP A 345 3.45 -14.02 -4.25
N THR A 346 2.24 -13.92 -3.69
CA THR A 346 2.05 -13.53 -2.28
C THR A 346 2.71 -14.54 -1.33
N ALA A 347 2.54 -15.84 -1.60
CA ALA A 347 3.17 -16.90 -0.82
C ALA A 347 4.71 -16.82 -0.86
N GLY A 348 5.30 -16.51 -2.01
CA GLY A 348 6.74 -16.33 -2.17
C GLY A 348 7.29 -15.23 -1.27
N ILE A 349 6.60 -14.09 -1.19
CA ILE A 349 6.98 -12.98 -0.30
C ILE A 349 6.84 -13.37 1.17
N LEU A 350 5.74 -14.02 1.55
CA LEU A 350 5.49 -14.44 2.93
C LEU A 350 6.39 -15.61 3.38
N ASN A 351 6.97 -16.37 2.46
CA ASN A 351 8.02 -17.33 2.78
C ASN A 351 9.29 -16.61 3.26
N GLU A 352 9.65 -15.50 2.61
CA GLU A 352 10.78 -14.66 3.03
C GLU A 352 10.49 -13.88 4.30
N PHE A 353 9.30 -13.26 4.40
CA PHE A 353 8.88 -12.37 5.50
C PHE A 353 7.53 -12.83 6.09
N PRO A 354 7.52 -13.83 7.02
CA PRO A 354 6.29 -14.51 7.46
C PRO A 354 5.26 -13.63 8.15
N ASN A 355 5.67 -12.50 8.74
CA ASN A 355 4.81 -11.57 9.48
C ASN A 355 4.56 -10.26 8.73
N PHE A 356 4.95 -10.19 7.45
CA PHE A 356 4.81 -8.99 6.64
C PHE A 356 3.36 -8.80 6.19
N THR A 357 2.93 -7.56 6.01
CA THR A 357 1.58 -7.23 5.57
C THR A 357 1.54 -6.86 4.10
N LEU A 358 0.75 -7.63 3.33
CA LEU A 358 0.32 -7.25 1.99
C LEU A 358 -1.18 -6.97 2.05
N VAL A 359 -1.62 -5.85 1.48
CA VAL A 359 -3.04 -5.52 1.32
C VAL A 359 -3.38 -5.47 -0.15
N GLY A 360 -4.35 -6.28 -0.57
CA GLY A 360 -4.79 -6.36 -1.97
C GLY A 360 -5.97 -5.45 -2.25
N GLU A 361 -5.89 -4.73 -3.36
CA GLU A 361 -7.04 -4.05 -3.91
C GLU A 361 -7.97 -5.07 -4.58
N CYS A 362 -9.00 -5.48 -3.84
CA CYS A 362 -10.06 -6.36 -4.31
C CYS A 362 -11.35 -5.54 -4.39
N TRP A 363 -11.50 -4.77 -5.48
CA TRP A 363 -12.60 -3.82 -5.62
C TRP A 363 -13.90 -4.51 -6.00
N PHE A 364 -14.59 -4.99 -4.98
CA PHE A 364 -15.94 -5.55 -5.10
C PHE A 364 -16.91 -4.77 -4.19
N HIS A 365 -18.17 -4.73 -4.59
CA HIS A 365 -19.23 -4.01 -3.87
C HIS A 365 -19.98 -4.86 -2.84
N ASN A 366 -19.47 -6.05 -2.52
CA ASN A 366 -20.08 -6.94 -1.53
C ASN A 366 -19.03 -7.71 -0.73
N THR A 367 -19.36 -7.94 0.51
CA THR A 367 -18.50 -8.58 1.50
C THR A 367 -18.05 -9.99 1.08
N GLN A 368 -18.92 -10.79 0.46
CA GLN A 368 -18.62 -12.18 0.12
C GLN A 368 -17.50 -12.29 -0.93
N GLN A 369 -17.53 -11.44 -1.95
CA GLN A 369 -16.49 -11.42 -2.98
C GLN A 369 -15.17 -10.88 -2.45
N ILE A 370 -15.20 -9.90 -1.54
CA ILE A 370 -13.98 -9.39 -0.89
C ILE A 370 -13.38 -10.47 0.01
N ALA A 371 -14.19 -11.12 0.86
CA ALA A 371 -13.77 -12.16 1.78
C ALA A 371 -13.21 -13.41 1.09
N TYR A 372 -13.57 -13.64 -0.18
CA TYR A 372 -13.01 -14.73 -1.00
C TYR A 372 -11.48 -14.60 -1.16
N TRP A 373 -10.97 -13.37 -1.23
CA TRP A 373 -9.56 -13.08 -1.41
C TRP A 373 -8.76 -12.99 -0.12
N GLU A 374 -9.43 -12.96 1.05
CA GLU A 374 -8.75 -12.92 2.33
C GLU A 374 -8.03 -14.25 2.60
N GLY A 375 -6.71 -14.20 2.67
CA GLY A 375 -5.84 -15.29 3.07
C GLY A 375 -5.59 -15.25 4.56
N CYS A 376 -5.90 -16.33 5.26
CA CYS A 376 -5.71 -16.37 6.68
C CYS A 376 -4.97 -17.62 7.13
N ARG A 377 -4.03 -17.44 8.05
CA ARG A 377 -3.39 -18.56 8.73
C ARG A 377 -4.38 -19.23 9.68
N THR A 378 -4.55 -20.52 9.51
CA THR A 378 -5.33 -21.38 10.41
C THR A 378 -4.53 -21.73 11.66
N ALA A 379 -5.21 -22.18 12.70
CA ALA A 379 -4.58 -22.50 13.99
C ALA A 379 -3.50 -23.59 13.92
N ASP A 380 -3.54 -24.43 12.89
CA ASP A 380 -2.54 -25.47 12.59
C ASP A 380 -1.35 -24.95 11.75
N GLY A 381 -1.32 -23.64 11.43
CA GLY A 381 -0.25 -23.00 10.69
C GLY A 381 -0.41 -23.03 9.16
N GLY A 382 -1.49 -23.65 8.64
CA GLY A 382 -1.88 -23.61 7.23
C GLY A 382 -2.55 -22.31 6.84
N PHE A 383 -3.21 -22.34 5.66
CA PHE A 383 -4.04 -21.23 5.18
C PHE A 383 -5.47 -21.71 4.93
N LYS A 384 -6.44 -20.79 5.09
CA LYS A 384 -7.86 -21.05 4.75
C LYS A 384 -7.94 -21.39 3.27
N THR A 385 -8.64 -22.49 2.97
CA THR A 385 -9.01 -22.89 1.62
C THR A 385 -10.50 -22.67 1.39
N ASN A 386 -10.85 -21.99 0.31
CA ASN A 386 -12.22 -21.76 -0.10
C ASN A 386 -12.90 -23.05 -0.60
N ALA A 387 -14.22 -23.05 -0.72
CA ALA A 387 -14.99 -24.23 -1.11
C ALA A 387 -14.64 -24.77 -2.52
N ASP A 388 -14.12 -23.93 -3.39
CA ASP A 388 -13.66 -24.30 -4.74
C ASP A 388 -12.21 -24.84 -4.78
N GLY A 389 -11.55 -24.95 -3.61
CA GLY A 389 -10.18 -25.42 -3.46
C GLY A 389 -9.13 -24.31 -3.56
N TYR A 390 -9.51 -23.07 -3.81
CA TYR A 390 -8.57 -21.94 -3.84
C TYR A 390 -8.06 -21.59 -2.44
N THR A 391 -6.77 -21.44 -2.31
CA THR A 391 -6.10 -20.97 -1.09
C THR A 391 -5.48 -19.60 -1.36
N SER A 392 -6.03 -18.57 -0.75
CA SER A 392 -5.42 -17.24 -0.78
C SER A 392 -4.32 -17.13 0.28
N HIS A 393 -3.23 -16.45 -0.06
CA HIS A 393 -2.17 -16.10 0.87
C HIS A 393 -2.18 -14.62 1.25
N LEU A 394 -3.15 -13.83 0.76
CA LEU A 394 -3.23 -12.38 0.95
C LEU A 394 -3.65 -12.03 2.39
N PRO A 395 -2.78 -11.43 3.23
CA PRO A 395 -3.07 -11.22 4.65
C PRO A 395 -4.16 -10.18 4.93
N MET A 396 -4.37 -9.24 4.03
CA MET A 396 -5.30 -8.13 4.22
C MET A 396 -5.97 -7.77 2.89
N VAL A 397 -7.26 -7.42 2.94
CA VAL A 397 -8.03 -6.90 1.81
C VAL A 397 -8.60 -5.52 2.13
N MET A 398 -8.85 -4.71 1.10
CA MET A 398 -9.50 -3.41 1.23
C MET A 398 -11.01 -3.58 1.36
N ASP A 399 -11.64 -2.95 2.35
CA ASP A 399 -13.06 -3.09 2.68
C ASP A 399 -13.95 -2.14 1.87
N PHE A 400 -14.03 -2.37 0.56
CA PHE A 400 -14.87 -1.58 -0.34
C PHE A 400 -16.36 -1.65 0.00
N ALA A 401 -16.83 -2.77 0.56
CA ALA A 401 -18.24 -2.91 0.95
C ALA A 401 -18.62 -1.95 2.09
N LEU A 402 -17.72 -1.75 3.07
CA LEU A 402 -17.90 -0.73 4.10
C LEU A 402 -17.77 0.68 3.51
N THR A 403 -16.85 0.90 2.58
CA THR A 403 -16.66 2.19 1.90
C THR A 403 -17.92 2.62 1.16
N ASP A 404 -18.55 1.72 0.40
CA ASP A 404 -19.82 1.99 -0.27
C ASP A 404 -20.93 2.35 0.72
N ALA A 405 -21.01 1.63 1.84
CA ALA A 405 -21.97 1.94 2.91
C ALA A 405 -21.71 3.32 3.53
N LEU A 406 -20.46 3.67 3.82
CA LEU A 406 -20.07 4.95 4.40
C LEU A 406 -20.39 6.12 3.48
N THR A 407 -20.15 5.95 2.19
CA THR A 407 -20.34 7.00 1.18
C THR A 407 -21.79 7.50 1.13
N GLU A 408 -22.76 6.63 1.30
CA GLU A 408 -24.19 6.95 1.25
C GLU A 408 -24.77 7.27 2.64
N ALA A 409 -24.21 6.68 3.70
CA ALA A 409 -24.77 6.74 5.04
C ALA A 409 -24.95 8.17 5.57
N PHE A 410 -23.95 9.06 5.31
CA PHE A 410 -23.92 10.39 5.90
C PHE A 410 -24.70 11.44 5.11
N VAL A 411 -25.13 11.15 3.89
CA VAL A 411 -25.98 12.06 3.10
C VAL A 411 -27.47 11.79 3.27
N GLN A 412 -27.83 10.61 3.79
CA GLN A 412 -29.20 10.20 4.02
C GLN A 412 -29.54 10.26 5.52
N ASN A 413 -30.47 11.12 5.90
CA ASN A 413 -30.89 11.30 7.29
C ASN A 413 -32.40 11.32 7.51
N ASP A 414 -33.20 11.15 6.45
CA ASP A 414 -34.67 11.07 6.45
C ASP A 414 -35.21 9.64 6.22
N ASN A 415 -34.56 8.73 6.62
CA ASN A 415 -34.43 7.33 6.46
C ASN A 415 -35.72 6.50 6.73
N LEU A 416 -36.21 5.85 5.73
CA LEU A 416 -37.42 5.06 5.79
C LEU A 416 -37.26 3.59 5.39
N GLY A 417 -36.10 3.19 4.80
CA GLY A 417 -35.85 1.86 4.29
C GLY A 417 -35.06 0.95 5.26
N TYR A 418 -34.89 -0.30 4.89
CA TYR A 418 -34.08 -1.27 5.64
C TYR A 418 -32.58 -1.02 5.49
N ASP A 419 -32.18 -0.39 4.38
CA ASP A 419 -30.77 -0.19 3.99
C ASP A 419 -30.53 1.27 3.54
N ASP A 420 -30.97 2.22 4.39
CA ASP A 420 -30.81 3.64 4.16
C ASP A 420 -30.01 4.30 5.28
N GLY A 421 -29.35 5.40 4.99
CA GLY A 421 -28.60 6.19 5.96
C GLY A 421 -27.60 5.37 6.77
N ILE A 422 -27.51 5.66 8.05
CA ILE A 422 -26.53 5.00 8.95
C ILE A 422 -26.78 3.49 9.15
N LYS A 423 -27.98 2.97 8.82
CA LYS A 423 -28.25 1.51 8.82
C LYS A 423 -27.41 0.75 7.82
N ARG A 424 -27.00 1.38 6.70
CA ARG A 424 -26.09 0.77 5.73
C ARG A 424 -24.79 0.32 6.40
N VAL A 425 -24.26 1.15 7.29
CA VAL A 425 -23.05 0.81 8.05
C VAL A 425 -23.29 -0.37 8.97
N TYR A 426 -24.40 -0.34 9.74
CA TYR A 426 -24.78 -1.47 10.58
C TYR A 426 -24.91 -2.76 9.78
N ASN A 427 -25.61 -2.72 8.63
CA ASN A 427 -25.82 -3.88 7.77
C ASN A 427 -24.50 -4.40 7.19
N SER A 428 -23.61 -3.52 6.73
CA SER A 428 -22.28 -3.89 6.23
C SER A 428 -21.47 -4.60 7.32
N VAL A 429 -21.36 -3.99 8.52
CA VAL A 429 -20.63 -4.58 9.66
C VAL A 429 -21.26 -5.87 10.16
N SER A 430 -22.60 -6.04 10.03
CA SER A 430 -23.28 -7.29 10.39
C SER A 430 -22.86 -8.49 9.53
N LEU A 431 -22.20 -8.25 8.38
CA LEU A 431 -21.67 -9.28 7.50
C LEU A 431 -20.21 -9.67 7.84
N ASP A 432 -19.65 -9.14 8.90
CA ASP A 432 -18.28 -9.45 9.35
C ASP A 432 -18.03 -10.95 9.57
N PHE A 433 -19.08 -11.75 9.76
CA PHE A 433 -18.99 -13.22 9.85
C PHE A 433 -18.45 -13.87 8.56
N ALA A 434 -18.49 -13.19 7.41
CA ALA A 434 -17.97 -13.71 6.15
C ALA A 434 -16.42 -13.61 6.08
N TYR A 435 -15.83 -12.68 6.81
CA TYR A 435 -14.39 -12.56 6.92
C TYR A 435 -13.83 -13.51 7.97
N TYR A 436 -12.61 -13.94 7.77
CA TYR A 436 -11.89 -14.70 8.80
C TYR A 436 -11.43 -13.77 9.94
N ASN A 437 -10.90 -12.59 9.61
CA ASN A 437 -10.49 -11.58 10.59
C ASN A 437 -10.93 -10.17 10.18
N PRO A 438 -12.18 -9.78 10.48
CA PRO A 438 -12.67 -8.45 10.12
C PRO A 438 -11.91 -7.30 10.78
N TYR A 439 -11.12 -7.59 11.83
CA TYR A 439 -10.29 -6.59 12.49
C TYR A 439 -9.00 -6.27 11.71
N ASN A 440 -8.68 -7.04 10.68
CA ASN A 440 -7.48 -6.84 9.84
C ASN A 440 -7.83 -6.37 8.41
N LEU A 441 -8.97 -5.73 8.22
CA LEU A 441 -9.36 -5.14 6.92
C LEU A 441 -8.85 -3.71 6.82
N LEU A 442 -8.36 -3.30 5.65
CA LEU A 442 -8.05 -1.89 5.39
C LEU A 442 -9.36 -1.15 5.11
N THR A 443 -9.78 -0.29 6.03
CA THR A 443 -11.04 0.46 5.98
C THR A 443 -10.79 1.91 5.55
N PHE A 444 -11.68 2.48 4.74
CA PHE A 444 -11.51 3.82 4.22
C PHE A 444 -12.84 4.46 3.81
N ILE A 445 -12.87 5.78 3.68
CA ILE A 445 -14.03 6.51 3.16
C ILE A 445 -13.83 6.75 1.67
N THR A 446 -12.59 7.04 1.27
CA THR A 446 -12.19 7.33 -0.12
C THR A 446 -10.73 6.96 -0.36
N ASN A 447 -10.35 6.95 -1.63
CA ASN A 447 -8.97 6.81 -2.09
C ASN A 447 -8.73 7.71 -3.32
N HIS A 448 -7.59 7.53 -3.98
CA HIS A 448 -7.20 8.32 -5.16
C HIS A 448 -8.01 8.00 -6.43
N ASP A 449 -8.83 6.94 -6.42
CA ASP A 449 -9.69 6.52 -7.55
C ASP A 449 -11.17 6.89 -7.34
N MET A 450 -11.49 7.57 -6.23
CA MET A 450 -12.85 7.91 -5.83
C MET A 450 -12.98 9.41 -5.56
N GLU A 451 -14.18 9.95 -5.77
CA GLU A 451 -14.50 11.32 -5.40
C GLU A 451 -14.27 11.56 -3.91
N ARG A 452 -13.72 12.73 -3.58
CA ARG A 452 -13.47 13.10 -2.17
C ARG A 452 -14.78 13.18 -1.35
N PRO A 453 -14.76 12.79 -0.07
CA PRO A 453 -15.95 12.85 0.78
C PRO A 453 -16.51 14.27 0.90
N ALA A 454 -15.67 15.30 0.94
CA ALA A 454 -16.13 16.68 0.98
C ALA A 454 -16.97 17.07 -0.25
N ILE A 455 -16.76 16.43 -1.39
CA ILE A 455 -17.62 16.58 -2.58
C ILE A 455 -18.93 15.81 -2.38
N ARG A 456 -18.84 14.52 -2.02
CA ARG A 456 -20.00 13.62 -1.93
C ARG A 456 -20.95 13.99 -0.79
N PHE A 457 -20.42 14.51 0.32
CA PHE A 457 -21.21 14.97 1.48
C PHE A 457 -21.80 16.37 1.30
N GLY A 458 -21.40 17.09 0.26
CA GLY A 458 -21.85 18.42 -0.11
C GLY A 458 -22.63 18.47 -1.40
N THR A 459 -22.66 19.65 -2.02
CA THR A 459 -23.35 19.94 -3.29
C THR A 459 -22.39 20.54 -4.33
N TYR A 460 -21.19 20.00 -4.44
CA TYR A 460 -20.14 20.48 -5.36
C TYR A 460 -19.75 21.95 -5.14
N LYS A 461 -19.90 22.45 -3.92
CA LYS A 461 -19.51 23.81 -3.49
C LYS A 461 -18.41 23.73 -2.44
N ASP A 462 -17.85 24.85 -2.10
CA ASP A 462 -16.94 24.94 -0.96
C ASP A 462 -17.59 24.33 0.28
N PRO A 463 -16.83 23.53 1.08
CA PRO A 463 -17.35 22.90 2.28
C PRO A 463 -17.94 23.90 3.26
N ASP A 464 -19.13 23.60 3.75
CA ASP A 464 -19.85 24.35 4.77
C ASP A 464 -19.92 23.56 6.10
N GLU A 465 -20.63 24.08 7.09
CA GLU A 465 -20.81 23.45 8.40
C GLU A 465 -21.50 22.09 8.29
N THR A 466 -22.37 21.87 7.29
CA THR A 466 -23.03 20.59 7.06
C THR A 466 -22.02 19.55 6.56
N VAL A 467 -21.17 19.92 5.62
CA VAL A 467 -20.08 19.06 5.11
C VAL A 467 -19.11 18.75 6.25
N LEU A 468 -18.72 19.74 7.04
CA LEU A 468 -17.86 19.55 8.20
C LEU A 468 -18.47 18.54 9.19
N ALA A 469 -19.75 18.69 9.54
CA ALA A 469 -20.42 17.79 10.49
C ALA A 469 -20.46 16.35 9.97
N ARG A 470 -20.79 16.15 8.70
CA ARG A 470 -20.77 14.82 8.04
C ARG A 470 -19.36 14.21 8.01
N MET A 471 -18.36 15.03 7.67
CA MET A 471 -16.96 14.60 7.66
C MET A 471 -16.46 14.20 9.05
N LYS A 472 -16.83 14.96 10.10
CA LYS A 472 -16.49 14.62 11.50
C LYS A 472 -17.14 13.31 11.93
N ASN A 473 -18.42 13.09 11.60
CA ASN A 473 -19.10 11.83 11.87
C ASN A 473 -18.45 10.64 11.15
N ALA A 474 -18.13 10.81 9.87
CA ALA A 474 -17.45 9.80 9.07
C ALA A 474 -16.03 9.49 9.58
N ALA A 475 -15.27 10.52 9.95
CA ALA A 475 -13.94 10.37 10.55
C ALA A 475 -14.02 9.65 11.91
N THR A 476 -14.99 10.01 12.76
CA THR A 476 -15.19 9.35 14.05
C THR A 476 -15.47 7.86 13.83
N LEU A 477 -16.36 7.51 12.90
CA LEU A 477 -16.67 6.13 12.60
C LEU A 477 -15.45 5.38 12.09
N LEU A 478 -14.78 5.90 11.06
CA LEU A 478 -13.59 5.26 10.47
C LEU A 478 -12.49 5.00 11.51
N LEU A 479 -12.20 5.98 12.34
CA LEU A 479 -11.08 5.93 13.30
C LEU A 479 -11.38 5.13 14.57
N THR A 480 -12.63 4.77 14.83
CA THR A 480 -13.05 4.00 16.02
C THR A 480 -13.64 2.63 15.70
N MET A 481 -14.04 2.39 14.46
CA MET A 481 -14.56 1.10 14.00
C MET A 481 -13.44 0.03 13.96
N ARG A 482 -13.79 -1.21 13.69
CA ARG A 482 -12.86 -2.32 13.47
C ARG A 482 -12.08 -2.10 12.16
N GLY A 483 -10.87 -2.65 12.07
CA GLY A 483 -10.00 -2.58 10.89
C GLY A 483 -8.84 -1.60 11.06
N VAL A 484 -8.12 -1.43 9.97
CA VAL A 484 -6.97 -0.53 9.80
C VAL A 484 -7.45 0.69 9.02
N PRO A 485 -7.64 1.86 9.65
CA PRO A 485 -8.14 3.03 8.94
C PRO A 485 -7.11 3.58 7.95
N GLN A 486 -7.54 3.79 6.71
CA GLN A 486 -6.81 4.53 5.69
C GLN A 486 -7.43 5.92 5.54
N TRP A 487 -6.59 6.95 5.52
CA TRP A 487 -6.94 8.35 5.31
C TRP A 487 -6.33 8.86 4.01
N TYR A 488 -7.12 9.51 3.17
CA TYR A 488 -6.63 10.07 1.91
C TYR A 488 -6.14 11.50 2.14
N TYR A 489 -4.97 11.86 1.61
CA TYR A 489 -4.33 13.17 1.83
C TYR A 489 -5.29 14.33 1.56
N GLY A 490 -5.31 15.28 2.50
CA GLY A 490 -6.12 16.48 2.39
C GLY A 490 -7.59 16.35 2.85
N ASP A 491 -8.08 15.14 3.17
CA ASP A 491 -9.44 15.00 3.72
C ASP A 491 -9.51 15.61 5.14
N GLU A 492 -8.39 15.65 5.86
CA GLU A 492 -8.27 16.33 7.17
C GLU A 492 -8.42 17.84 7.10
N ILE A 493 -8.38 18.41 5.91
CA ILE A 493 -8.59 19.85 5.66
C ILE A 493 -9.75 20.10 4.69
N LEU A 494 -10.67 19.15 4.58
CA LEU A 494 -11.85 19.24 3.70
C LEU A 494 -11.49 19.53 2.24
N MET A 495 -10.39 18.95 1.72
CA MET A 495 -10.05 19.12 0.31
C MET A 495 -11.17 18.61 -0.59
N HIS A 496 -11.45 19.38 -1.63
CA HIS A 496 -12.38 19.04 -2.69
C HIS A 496 -11.77 19.45 -4.05
N GLY A 497 -12.30 18.94 -5.15
CA GLY A 497 -11.89 19.38 -6.47
C GLY A 497 -12.53 20.70 -6.85
N PRO A 498 -11.87 21.53 -7.66
CA PRO A 498 -12.46 22.79 -8.12
C PRO A 498 -13.70 22.54 -9.01
N GLU A 499 -14.71 23.41 -8.89
CA GLU A 499 -16.01 23.26 -9.57
C GLU A 499 -15.87 23.11 -11.10
N GLU A 500 -14.93 23.82 -11.73
CA GLU A 500 -14.63 23.72 -13.16
C GLU A 500 -14.08 22.37 -13.61
N MET A 501 -13.67 21.53 -12.67
CA MET A 501 -13.13 20.18 -12.92
C MET A 501 -14.17 19.08 -12.80
N ILE A 502 -15.41 19.41 -12.41
CA ILE A 502 -16.50 18.44 -12.26
C ILE A 502 -16.66 17.61 -13.54
N GLY A 503 -16.63 16.29 -13.40
CA GLY A 503 -16.79 15.35 -14.51
C GLY A 503 -15.59 15.24 -15.45
N LYS A 504 -14.42 15.82 -15.11
CA LYS A 504 -13.18 15.70 -15.89
C LYS A 504 -12.29 14.51 -15.42
N GLY A 505 -12.90 13.49 -14.86
CA GLY A 505 -12.20 12.29 -14.42
C GLY A 505 -11.34 12.52 -13.17
N ASP A 506 -10.35 11.66 -12.97
CA ASP A 506 -9.55 11.55 -11.74
C ASP A 506 -8.83 12.85 -11.35
N ALA A 507 -8.45 13.67 -12.32
CA ALA A 507 -7.81 14.95 -12.05
C ALA A 507 -8.63 15.87 -11.14
N TRP A 508 -9.94 15.64 -11.05
CA TRP A 508 -10.84 16.44 -10.23
C TRP A 508 -10.60 16.21 -8.73
N TRP A 509 -10.33 14.98 -8.29
CA TRP A 509 -10.09 14.67 -6.88
C TRP A 509 -8.62 14.40 -6.54
N ARG A 510 -7.72 14.38 -7.54
CA ARG A 510 -6.27 14.26 -7.40
C ARG A 510 -5.60 15.63 -7.45
N THR A 511 -6.14 16.59 -6.69
CA THR A 511 -5.65 17.97 -6.67
C THR A 511 -4.44 18.15 -5.75
N ASP A 512 -3.68 19.24 -5.95
CA ASP A 512 -2.52 19.56 -5.12
C ASP A 512 -2.90 19.89 -3.68
N PHE A 513 -2.08 19.45 -2.73
CA PHE A 513 -2.20 19.87 -1.34
C PHE A 513 -1.85 21.37 -1.23
N PRO A 514 -2.72 22.22 -0.63
CA PRO A 514 -2.48 23.65 -0.58
C PRO A 514 -1.27 24.01 0.28
N GLY A 515 -0.26 24.62 -0.32
CA GLY A 515 0.99 24.98 0.32
C GLY A 515 2.15 24.01 0.03
N GLY A 516 1.90 22.99 -0.78
CA GLY A 516 2.94 22.03 -1.17
C GLY A 516 3.99 22.60 -2.15
N TRP A 517 3.73 23.75 -2.75
CA TRP A 517 4.67 24.35 -3.70
C TRP A 517 5.18 25.71 -3.21
N PRO A 518 6.48 25.98 -3.38
CA PRO A 518 7.01 27.32 -3.10
C PRO A 518 6.30 28.38 -3.93
N GLY A 519 5.70 29.35 -3.22
CA GLY A 519 4.94 30.45 -3.84
C GLY A 519 3.42 30.24 -3.84
N ASP A 520 2.92 29.15 -3.30
CA ASP A 520 1.49 29.00 -3.03
C ASP A 520 1.00 30.07 -2.08
N LYS A 521 -0.18 30.62 -2.35
CA LYS A 521 -0.77 31.71 -1.54
C LYS A 521 -1.28 31.23 -0.18
N VAL A 522 -1.62 29.97 -0.09
CA VAL A 522 -2.15 29.31 1.10
C VAL A 522 -1.22 28.16 1.48
N ASN A 523 -0.97 27.99 2.77
CA ASN A 523 -0.21 26.87 3.29
C ASN A 523 -1.02 26.13 4.36
N ALA A 524 -1.74 25.10 3.94
CA ALA A 524 -2.61 24.33 4.84
C ALA A 524 -1.83 23.33 5.74
N PHE A 525 -0.52 23.17 5.57
CA PHE A 525 0.32 22.49 6.57
C PHE A 525 0.38 23.23 7.89
N THR A 526 0.00 24.50 7.91
CA THR A 526 -0.04 25.32 9.14
C THR A 526 -1.46 25.75 9.46
N SER A 527 -1.77 25.91 10.76
CA SER A 527 -3.08 26.38 11.21
C SER A 527 -3.42 27.80 10.69
N ALA A 528 -2.42 28.64 10.50
CA ALA A 528 -2.60 30.00 9.98
C ALA A 528 -3.02 30.02 8.50
N GLY A 529 -2.67 29.00 7.74
CA GLY A 529 -3.06 28.88 6.32
C GLY A 529 -4.40 28.15 6.10
N ARG A 530 -4.95 27.52 7.12
CA ARG A 530 -6.25 26.85 7.08
C ARG A 530 -7.40 27.80 7.41
N THR A 531 -8.56 27.61 6.81
CA THR A 531 -9.80 28.26 7.22
C THR A 531 -10.25 27.77 8.61
N ALA A 532 -11.26 28.40 9.19
CA ALA A 532 -11.82 27.97 10.48
C ALA A 532 -12.35 26.52 10.39
N LEU A 533 -13.13 26.20 9.35
CA LEU A 533 -13.68 24.85 9.15
C LEU A 533 -12.56 23.80 8.91
N GLN A 534 -11.54 24.15 8.16
CA GLN A 534 -10.38 23.28 7.95
C GLN A 534 -9.60 23.01 9.23
N ASN A 535 -9.41 24.01 10.08
CA ASN A 535 -8.79 23.83 11.39
C ASN A 535 -9.65 22.93 12.30
N GLU A 536 -10.95 23.14 12.30
CA GLU A 536 -11.87 22.32 13.11
C GLU A 536 -11.87 20.85 12.65
N MET A 537 -11.86 20.58 11.34
CA MET A 537 -11.74 19.22 10.82
C MET A 537 -10.38 18.59 11.16
N PHE A 538 -9.30 19.33 10.98
CA PHE A 538 -7.94 18.90 11.31
C PHE A 538 -7.82 18.55 12.80
N ASP A 539 -8.29 19.42 13.68
CA ASP A 539 -8.21 19.20 15.13
C ASP A 539 -9.06 18.02 15.58
N HIS A 540 -10.24 17.82 14.99
CA HIS A 540 -11.09 16.64 15.22
C HIS A 540 -10.38 15.35 14.82
N THR A 541 -9.84 15.30 13.61
CA THR A 541 -9.13 14.14 13.06
C THR A 541 -7.88 13.84 13.88
N ARG A 542 -7.07 14.87 14.16
CA ARG A 542 -5.86 14.76 14.98
C ARG A 542 -6.17 14.22 16.39
N THR A 543 -7.21 14.75 17.04
CA THR A 543 -7.63 14.30 18.37
C THR A 543 -7.90 12.79 18.36
N LEU A 544 -8.66 12.31 17.41
CA LEU A 544 -9.00 10.89 17.30
C LEU A 544 -7.79 10.01 16.93
N MET A 545 -6.96 10.43 15.98
CA MET A 545 -5.78 9.66 15.56
C MET A 545 -4.74 9.56 16.67
N GLN A 546 -4.49 10.66 17.41
CA GLN A 546 -3.56 10.65 18.54
C GLN A 546 -4.10 9.82 19.71
N TRP A 547 -5.39 9.97 20.05
CA TRP A 547 -6.02 9.17 21.10
C TRP A 547 -6.04 7.68 20.76
N ARG A 548 -6.32 7.31 19.49
CA ARG A 548 -6.35 5.91 19.02
C ARG A 548 -5.06 5.17 19.39
N LYS A 549 -3.89 5.83 19.33
CA LYS A 549 -2.60 5.23 19.70
C LYS A 549 -2.55 4.73 21.15
N THR A 550 -3.43 5.24 22.00
CA THR A 550 -3.46 4.95 23.45
C THR A 550 -4.65 4.09 23.87
N SER A 551 -5.55 3.71 22.95
CA SER A 551 -6.73 2.91 23.25
C SER A 551 -6.62 1.48 22.70
N PRO A 552 -6.26 0.48 23.53
CA PRO A 552 -6.28 -0.94 23.16
C PRO A 552 -7.67 -1.43 22.74
N ALA A 553 -8.74 -0.85 23.30
CA ALA A 553 -10.10 -1.18 22.90
C ALA A 553 -10.35 -0.95 21.41
N VAL A 554 -9.82 0.15 20.87
CA VAL A 554 -10.01 0.50 19.45
C VAL A 554 -9.02 -0.21 18.54
N THR A 555 -7.78 -0.41 18.96
CA THR A 555 -6.70 -1.01 18.14
C THR A 555 -6.70 -2.53 18.16
N ALA A 556 -7.06 -3.15 19.28
CA ALA A 556 -6.99 -4.61 19.46
C ALA A 556 -8.24 -5.22 20.09
N GLY A 557 -9.22 -4.41 20.47
CA GLY A 557 -10.40 -4.84 21.19
C GLY A 557 -11.50 -5.42 20.29
N LYS A 558 -12.56 -5.87 20.96
CA LYS A 558 -13.78 -6.42 20.35
C LYS A 558 -14.76 -5.31 20.03
N LEU A 559 -15.74 -5.64 19.19
CA LEU A 559 -16.85 -4.78 18.80
C LEU A 559 -18.17 -5.38 19.30
N LYS A 560 -19.03 -4.52 19.87
CA LYS A 560 -20.46 -4.79 20.05
C LYS A 560 -21.24 -3.58 19.55
N HIS A 561 -22.24 -3.77 18.70
CA HIS A 561 -23.01 -2.69 18.13
C HIS A 561 -24.52 -2.90 18.31
N PHE A 562 -25.24 -1.79 18.29
CA PHE A 562 -26.69 -1.73 18.48
C PHE A 562 -27.35 -1.25 17.20
N MET A 563 -28.45 -1.91 16.82
CA MET A 563 -29.15 -1.62 15.57
C MET A 563 -29.84 -0.24 15.65
N PRO A 564 -29.63 0.64 14.66
CA PRO A 564 -30.39 1.89 14.52
C PRO A 564 -31.87 1.57 14.19
N PHE A 565 -32.80 1.90 15.08
CA PHE A 565 -34.23 1.72 14.83
C PHE A 565 -35.11 2.65 15.69
N GLY A 566 -36.39 2.79 15.34
CA GLY A 566 -37.35 3.62 16.08
C GLY A 566 -36.89 5.09 16.14
N ASP A 567 -36.91 5.68 17.32
CA ASP A 567 -36.47 7.06 17.53
C ASP A 567 -34.94 7.23 17.33
N LEU A 568 -34.20 6.13 17.29
CA LEU A 568 -32.74 6.11 17.08
C LEU A 568 -32.36 5.67 15.66
N VAL A 569 -33.27 5.73 14.71
CA VAL A 569 -33.06 5.24 13.32
C VAL A 569 -31.87 5.91 12.60
N ASN A 570 -31.54 7.15 12.96
CA ASN A 570 -30.42 7.91 12.44
C ASN A 570 -29.21 7.92 13.41
N THR A 571 -29.24 7.09 14.46
CA THR A 571 -28.18 7.08 15.48
C THR A 571 -27.58 5.70 15.58
N TYR A 572 -26.27 5.61 15.30
CA TYR A 572 -25.52 4.37 15.43
C TYR A 572 -24.70 4.38 16.70
N VAL A 573 -24.91 3.35 17.55
CA VAL A 573 -24.17 3.18 18.80
C VAL A 573 -23.43 1.87 18.77
N TYR A 574 -22.16 1.90 19.09
CA TYR A 574 -21.34 0.72 19.26
C TYR A 574 -20.29 0.89 20.35
N PHE A 575 -19.79 -0.22 20.83
CA PHE A 575 -18.76 -0.28 21.84
C PHE A 575 -17.53 -1.00 21.30
N ARG A 576 -16.36 -0.46 21.64
CA ARG A 576 -15.08 -1.13 21.52
C ARG A 576 -14.59 -1.43 22.92
N TYR A 577 -14.06 -2.65 23.13
CA TYR A 577 -13.65 -3.05 24.48
C TYR A 577 -12.55 -4.11 24.43
N THR A 578 -11.63 -4.04 25.41
CA THR A 578 -10.69 -5.14 25.69
C THR A 578 -11.42 -6.31 26.34
N PRO A 579 -10.96 -7.57 26.17
CA PRO A 579 -11.64 -8.74 26.78
C PRO A 579 -11.82 -8.65 28.30
N ASP A 580 -10.96 -7.93 28.99
CA ASP A 580 -11.04 -7.65 30.44
C ASP A 580 -11.79 -6.36 30.80
N PHE A 581 -12.33 -5.67 29.80
CA PHE A 581 -13.03 -4.38 29.90
C PHE A 581 -12.27 -3.27 30.67
N LYS A 582 -10.93 -3.36 30.77
CA LYS A 582 -10.14 -2.27 31.34
C LYS A 582 -10.20 -1.00 30.48
N ASP A 583 -10.26 -1.19 29.16
CA ASP A 583 -10.55 -0.14 28.20
C ASP A 583 -11.90 -0.45 27.55
N LEU A 584 -12.87 0.42 27.78
CA LEU A 584 -14.23 0.36 27.28
C LEU A 584 -14.58 1.70 26.66
N VAL A 585 -14.90 1.71 25.38
CA VAL A 585 -15.22 2.92 24.62
C VAL A 585 -16.60 2.76 24.01
N MET A 586 -17.49 3.73 24.31
CA MET A 586 -18.79 3.88 23.64
C MET A 586 -18.65 4.94 22.56
N VAL A 587 -19.05 4.60 21.35
CA VAL A 587 -19.11 5.54 20.22
C VAL A 587 -20.57 5.75 19.83
N VAL A 588 -20.96 7.01 19.71
CA VAL A 588 -22.29 7.41 19.25
C VAL A 588 -22.14 8.31 18.04
N ILE A 589 -22.81 7.94 16.95
CA ILE A 589 -22.91 8.75 15.73
C ILE A 589 -24.36 9.13 15.53
N ASN A 590 -24.72 10.39 15.79
CA ASN A 590 -26.03 10.92 15.45
C ASN A 590 -25.96 11.61 14.07
N ASN A 591 -26.47 10.94 13.06
CA ASN A 591 -26.57 11.46 11.70
C ASN A 591 -27.87 12.26 11.46
N GLY A 592 -28.81 12.26 12.44
CA GLY A 592 -30.03 13.06 12.41
C GLY A 592 -29.73 14.53 12.73
N VAL A 593 -30.57 15.44 12.22
CA VAL A 593 -30.43 16.89 12.46
C VAL A 593 -30.85 17.30 13.88
N GLU A 594 -31.70 16.49 14.53
CA GLU A 594 -32.19 16.77 15.86
C GLU A 594 -31.36 16.06 16.95
N PRO A 595 -31.24 16.63 18.14
CA PRO A 595 -30.64 15.95 19.29
C PRO A 595 -31.42 14.68 19.65
N VAL A 596 -30.71 13.65 20.10
CA VAL A 596 -31.30 12.39 20.59
C VAL A 596 -30.94 12.16 22.06
N SER A 597 -31.85 11.50 22.80
CA SER A 597 -31.62 11.04 24.16
C SER A 597 -31.48 9.53 24.21
N LEU A 598 -30.33 9.06 24.66
CA LEU A 598 -30.02 7.64 24.80
C LEU A 598 -30.28 7.20 26.23
N ASP A 599 -31.22 6.25 26.43
CA ASP A 599 -31.44 5.62 27.74
C ASP A 599 -30.31 4.60 28.01
N TRP A 600 -29.60 4.77 29.13
CA TRP A 600 -28.55 3.84 29.55
C TRP A 600 -29.02 2.40 29.72
N ALA A 601 -30.30 2.20 30.10
CA ALA A 601 -30.89 0.88 30.25
C ALA A 601 -30.88 0.08 28.94
N HIS A 602 -30.91 0.75 27.79
CA HIS A 602 -30.81 0.10 26.47
C HIS A 602 -29.47 -0.59 26.26
N TYR A 603 -28.41 -0.09 26.91
CA TYR A 603 -27.03 -0.59 26.79
C TYR A 603 -26.58 -1.41 28.00
N ALA A 604 -27.49 -1.81 28.89
CA ALA A 604 -27.20 -2.54 30.12
C ALA A 604 -26.37 -3.80 29.88
N GLU A 605 -26.64 -4.53 28.78
CA GLU A 605 -25.91 -5.77 28.43
C GLU A 605 -24.39 -5.58 28.45
N ILE A 606 -23.87 -4.47 27.89
CA ILE A 606 -22.43 -4.24 27.81
C ILE A 606 -21.86 -3.75 29.14
N PHE A 607 -22.62 -2.93 29.87
CA PHE A 607 -22.21 -2.43 31.19
C PHE A 607 -22.23 -3.53 32.26
N ASP A 608 -23.21 -4.43 32.22
CA ASP A 608 -23.28 -5.59 33.13
C ASP A 608 -22.09 -6.53 32.87
N ALA A 609 -21.80 -6.82 31.60
CA ALA A 609 -20.63 -7.64 31.21
C ALA A 609 -19.30 -6.98 31.69
N ALA A 610 -19.19 -5.67 31.56
CA ALA A 610 -18.02 -4.93 32.04
C ALA A 610 -17.91 -4.95 33.56
N ALA A 611 -19.03 -4.79 34.27
CA ALA A 611 -19.06 -4.86 35.74
C ALA A 611 -18.65 -6.26 36.24
N GLU A 612 -19.18 -7.32 35.59
CA GLU A 612 -18.82 -8.71 35.92
C GLU A 612 -17.33 -8.97 35.69
N ALA A 613 -16.79 -8.59 34.50
CA ALA A 613 -15.38 -8.80 34.17
C ALA A 613 -14.44 -8.05 35.12
N ARG A 614 -14.78 -6.79 35.47
CA ARG A 614 -14.00 -5.99 36.43
C ARG A 614 -14.11 -6.52 37.86
N ALA A 615 -15.24 -7.12 38.27
CA ALA A 615 -15.43 -7.73 39.57
C ALA A 615 -14.55 -8.99 39.74
N VAL A 616 -14.47 -9.86 38.74
CA VAL A 616 -13.58 -11.04 38.72
C VAL A 616 -12.12 -10.63 38.86
N ALA A 617 -11.73 -9.48 38.31
CA ALA A 617 -10.41 -8.91 38.47
C ALA A 617 -10.12 -8.28 39.85
N GLY A 618 -11.04 -8.40 40.81
CA GLY A 618 -10.85 -7.92 42.20
C GLY A 618 -11.19 -6.43 42.42
N THR A 619 -11.86 -5.80 41.48
CA THR A 619 -12.22 -4.37 41.53
C THR A 619 -13.64 -4.11 42.05
N GLY A 620 -14.29 -5.09 42.67
CA GLY A 620 -15.56 -5.09 43.42
C GLY A 620 -16.73 -4.32 42.84
N ALA A 621 -17.89 -4.97 42.66
CA ALA A 621 -19.11 -4.24 42.32
C ALA A 621 -20.41 -4.92 42.77
N SER A 622 -21.30 -4.10 43.27
CA SER A 622 -22.75 -4.21 43.06
C SER A 622 -23.24 -2.77 42.83
N SER A 623 -23.93 -2.51 41.71
CA SER A 623 -24.33 -1.18 41.18
C SER A 623 -23.14 -0.29 40.74
N VAL A 624 -22.43 -0.68 39.68
CA VAL A 624 -21.33 0.16 39.14
C VAL A 624 -21.92 1.29 38.29
N THR A 625 -21.75 2.52 38.75
CA THR A 625 -21.87 3.69 37.90
C THR A 625 -20.62 3.77 37.04
N PHE A 626 -20.78 3.76 35.74
CA PHE A 626 -19.69 4.02 34.81
C PHE A 626 -19.55 5.52 34.58
N THR A 627 -18.36 6.03 34.81
CA THR A 627 -18.00 7.42 34.54
C THR A 627 -16.87 7.42 33.53
N GLY A 628 -17.05 8.13 32.44
CA GLY A 628 -16.10 8.24 31.34
C GLY A 628 -15.86 9.69 30.92
N CYS A 629 -14.96 9.85 29.97
CA CYS A 629 -14.64 11.12 29.35
C CYS A 629 -14.94 11.05 27.84
N ASP A 630 -15.68 12.02 27.33
CA ASP A 630 -15.80 12.20 25.89
C ASP A 630 -14.49 12.77 25.34
N ILE A 631 -13.82 12.00 24.51
CA ILE A 631 -12.50 12.30 23.95
C ILE A 631 -12.51 13.55 23.07
N LEU A 632 -13.65 13.83 22.42
CA LEU A 632 -13.78 14.95 21.50
C LEU A 632 -13.94 16.30 22.22
N THR A 633 -14.57 16.29 23.38
CA THR A 633 -14.92 17.53 24.11
C THR A 633 -14.24 17.66 25.48
N GLY A 634 -13.70 16.55 26.01
CA GLY A 634 -13.23 16.50 27.42
C GLY A 634 -14.33 16.45 28.46
N ALA A 635 -15.60 16.37 28.07
CA ALA A 635 -16.73 16.37 28.99
C ALA A 635 -16.82 15.04 29.76
N THR A 636 -17.13 15.12 31.06
CA THR A 636 -17.42 13.95 31.88
C THR A 636 -18.82 13.44 31.59
N VAL A 637 -18.96 12.13 31.36
CA VAL A 637 -20.21 11.41 31.11
C VAL A 637 -20.42 10.36 32.20
N SER A 638 -21.63 10.25 32.75
CA SER A 638 -21.94 9.26 33.79
C SER A 638 -23.21 8.49 33.45
N SER A 639 -23.16 7.15 33.57
CA SER A 639 -24.34 6.29 33.40
C SER A 639 -25.38 6.44 34.51
N SER A 640 -25.09 7.19 35.58
CA SER A 640 -26.05 7.49 36.66
C SER A 640 -27.07 8.57 36.31
N THR A 641 -26.94 9.26 35.17
CA THR A 641 -27.78 10.40 34.79
C THR A 641 -29.10 10.00 34.13
N GLY A 642 -29.46 8.74 34.06
CA GLY A 642 -30.66 8.23 33.39
C GLY A 642 -30.56 8.19 31.87
N SER A 643 -30.09 9.25 31.23
CA SER A 643 -29.90 9.29 29.78
C SER A 643 -28.69 10.16 29.38
N LEU A 644 -28.22 9.93 28.14
CA LEU A 644 -27.19 10.72 27.47
C LEU A 644 -27.83 11.49 26.31
N THR A 645 -27.66 12.82 26.30
CA THR A 645 -28.10 13.65 25.17
C THR A 645 -26.95 13.82 24.18
N VAL A 646 -27.19 13.50 22.91
CA VAL A 646 -26.24 13.66 21.79
C VAL A 646 -26.80 14.68 20.80
N PRO A 647 -26.07 15.76 20.49
CA PRO A 647 -26.54 16.77 19.54
C PRO A 647 -26.81 16.18 18.15
N GLY A 648 -27.63 16.89 17.37
CA GLY A 648 -27.83 16.54 15.95
C GLY A 648 -26.57 16.73 15.14
N MET A 649 -26.37 15.90 14.12
CA MET A 649 -25.20 15.90 13.25
C MET A 649 -23.87 15.88 14.01
N ALA A 650 -23.78 15.08 15.08
CA ALA A 650 -22.61 15.04 15.95
C ALA A 650 -22.26 13.60 16.37
N SER A 651 -21.03 13.44 16.78
CA SER A 651 -20.54 12.19 17.36
C SER A 651 -19.96 12.40 18.75
N MET A 652 -19.97 11.34 19.57
CA MET A 652 -19.29 11.27 20.86
C MET A 652 -18.45 10.00 20.94
N VAL A 653 -17.29 10.10 21.56
CA VAL A 653 -16.38 8.99 21.85
C VAL A 653 -16.06 8.97 23.32
N ILE A 654 -16.75 8.12 24.07
CA ILE A 654 -16.73 8.11 25.53
C ILE A 654 -15.88 6.93 26.01
N GLN A 655 -14.77 7.22 26.65
CA GLN A 655 -13.89 6.20 27.25
C GLN A 655 -14.18 6.09 28.73
N PHE A 656 -14.55 4.88 29.19
CA PHE A 656 -14.93 4.56 30.56
C PHE A 656 -13.80 3.91 31.37
#